data_45313d51254e7cd69a07099fe4ac674b
#
_entry.id   45313d51254e7cd69a07099fe4ac674b
#
_cell.length_a   1.000
_cell.length_b   1.000
_cell.length_c   1.000
_cell.angle_alpha   90.00
_cell.angle_beta   90.00
_cell.angle_gamma   90.00
#
_symmetry.space_group_name_H-M   'P 1'
#
loop_
_entity.id
_entity.type
_entity.pdbx_description
1 polymer ?
#
loop_
_entity_poly.entity_id
_entity_poly.type
_entity_poly.pdbx_seq_one_letter_code
_entity_poly.pdbx_strand_id
1 'polypeptide(L)'
;MSLRILCALLFSLIAQTEQDGHPVPIEEVKLYSEEPYCASSDCGAWVLNVTWRDKFAENNEYEKVSYDIVVLRTEQMTTVHNETIHVMPDKTSYYHWKWTSPIPLQCTSHSVKLRRHNEHDVGEWTPLYTHEGQDINAAKTTIYPRDQVFMVGSNVTFCCIVETDKVPLSKFLNRISNRTYITEPIPYKESDVPNIHCCVEGNSSGSSVFIAYPPDDQNLTCITRNLSSVECHWETGRKTHLHGDKKTSYTLNGRDCKLDNKCVIRAETKQVTKWTLIAKNPLGVKTLTDTADPTHRVWLRAPSDISHDAYARNVSLWWHWNEENYALLPMICQVNLSGRIYNETFNGVGLSSIVLKNLQPFVKYTAQVRCGSLKHFYKWGDWSKITEFSTKEDIPEAVDVWIHYSEQNTSVLWKPLTQQQSHGIITGYEITIENPKDASRKIYKELNTQLCYNITSGNEESDRIIRVSAKNSAGLSPPSTIIIPSYPDNEVDISLISSSNGSFEMSWEEYPYSTCGYVVEWFPTYKKTQCAVEWKKISECDTCAFDSWNQSGAIKEGVRYTVSVYACTDDSPKLLKRSEGYAIEKQPGKVEHLEAKNKGRNVELSWAEVPLEQQNGFIQGYKVITLLSGSETINNMVLIKEPQVNLKLDPGSYTFRVSAFTSGGEGDYAATTMKVENSNDQMITATIVGCSAATLVFIIITVLCHRKRKWLKKLLYPDIPEPKLAGKWITKGIYCTQMTEGYIKCEIQEVHGLEHPAMSESLHGLDLISSNSKVVPAQHFYKNFSESPADVSYCPVEKLTSVIENPSYNMTILDSFDVAQIFDLTLEMQDAYLPAPNFVQNNFVVKDSYKPQSASPTNA
;
A
#
# COMPACT_ATOMS: atom_id res chain seq x y z
N MET A 1 111.46 -53.21 28.74
CA MET A 1 110.81 -51.94 28.24
C MET A 1 110.05 -52.12 26.92
N SER A 2 109.82 -53.31 26.44
CA SER A 2 109.22 -53.55 25.18
C SER A 2 107.75 -54.09 25.23
N LEU A 3 107.28 -54.60 26.37
CA LEU A 3 105.90 -55.14 26.50
C LEU A 3 104.85 -54.16 26.91
N ARG A 4 105.19 -53.00 27.56
CA ARG A 4 104.30 -51.92 27.93
C ARG A 4 103.96 -50.96 26.75
N ILE A 5 104.88 -50.88 25.77
CA ILE A 5 104.64 -50.05 24.60
C ILE A 5 103.74 -50.80 23.60
N LEU A 6 103.86 -52.18 23.52
CA LEU A 6 102.99 -52.98 22.68
C LEU A 6 101.53 -53.02 23.18
N CYS A 7 101.30 -53.09 24.49
CA CYS A 7 99.93 -52.97 25.07
C CYS A 7 99.35 -51.59 24.97
N ALA A 8 100.14 -50.51 24.98
CA ALA A 8 99.63 -49.15 24.78
C ALA A 8 99.29 -48.88 23.33
N LEU A 9 99.98 -49.47 22.34
CA LEU A 9 99.72 -49.42 20.98
C LEU A 9 98.51 -50.29 20.55
N LEU A 10 98.35 -51.48 21.18
CA LEU A 10 97.18 -52.35 21.01
C LEU A 10 95.89 -51.71 21.61
N PHE A 11 95.99 -50.99 22.77
CA PHE A 11 94.90 -50.29 23.35
C PHE A 11 94.52 -48.97 22.59
N SER A 12 95.54 -48.36 21.91
CA SER A 12 95.18 -47.18 21.05
C SER A 12 94.61 -47.66 19.65
N LEU A 13 94.92 -48.89 19.24
CA LEU A 13 94.31 -49.47 18.01
C LEU A 13 92.90 -50.03 18.27
N ILE A 14 92.69 -50.54 19.53
CA ILE A 14 91.32 -50.98 19.92
C ILE A 14 90.38 -49.80 20.30
N ALA A 15 90.96 -48.65 20.67
CA ALA A 15 90.16 -47.43 20.93
C ALA A 15 89.83 -46.59 19.66
N GLN A 16 90.35 -47.06 18.44
CA GLN A 16 90.01 -46.36 17.21
C GLN A 16 89.12 -47.19 16.26
N THR A 17 88.45 -48.23 16.75
CA THR A 17 87.54 -49.05 15.91
C THR A 17 86.13 -49.06 16.49
N GLU A 18 85.74 -48.00 17.19
CA GLU A 18 84.32 -47.75 17.51
C GLU A 18 83.95 -46.28 17.23
N GLN A 19 83.98 -45.90 16.00
CA GLN A 19 83.05 -44.78 15.45
C GLN A 19 83.22 -44.71 13.91
N ASP A 20 83.04 -45.82 13.21
CA ASP A 20 82.61 -45.79 11.84
C ASP A 20 81.09 -45.74 11.86
N GLY A 21 80.56 -44.63 12.35
CA GLY A 21 79.22 -44.26 11.94
C GLY A 21 79.32 -43.90 10.44
N HIS A 22 78.75 -44.70 9.56
CA HIS A 22 78.57 -44.29 8.19
C HIS A 22 77.97 -42.92 8.11
N PRO A 23 78.53 -41.94 7.41
CA PRO A 23 77.93 -40.62 7.30
C PRO A 23 76.53 -40.75 6.70
N VAL A 24 75.58 -40.32 7.49
CA VAL A 24 74.17 -40.24 7.00
C VAL A 24 74.19 -39.38 5.76
N PRO A 25 73.83 -39.91 4.59
CA PRO A 25 73.91 -39.15 3.32
C PRO A 25 73.05 -37.93 3.26
N ILE A 26 72.09 -37.82 4.17
CA ILE A 26 71.05 -36.76 4.20
C ILE A 26 71.55 -35.70 5.21
N GLU A 27 71.71 -34.49 4.70
CA GLU A 27 72.17 -33.32 5.42
C GLU A 27 71.23 -32.15 5.30
N GLU A 28 71.49 -31.08 6.08
CA GLU A 28 70.76 -29.80 5.98
C GLU A 28 69.20 -29.95 6.09
N VAL A 29 68.75 -30.88 6.93
CA VAL A 29 67.29 -31.05 7.17
C VAL A 29 66.78 -29.86 7.94
N LYS A 30 65.78 -29.18 7.37
CA LYS A 30 65.13 -28.03 7.97
C LYS A 30 63.62 -28.29 8.07
N LEU A 31 63.10 -28.00 9.25
CA LEU A 31 61.64 -28.06 9.53
C LEU A 31 61.15 -26.68 9.73
N TYR A 32 60.06 -26.34 9.04
CA TYR A 32 59.35 -25.04 9.23
C TYR A 32 57.88 -25.19 8.96
N SER A 33 57.08 -24.45 9.68
CA SER A 33 55.62 -24.35 9.46
C SER A 33 55.33 -23.19 8.53
N GLU A 34 54.45 -23.41 7.55
CA GLU A 34 53.83 -22.32 6.80
C GLU A 34 52.58 -21.87 7.58
N GLU A 35 52.35 -20.53 7.65
CA GLU A 35 51.04 -20.06 8.07
C GLU A 35 50.01 -20.55 7.06
N PRO A 36 48.83 -21.00 7.49
CA PRO A 36 47.84 -21.56 6.61
C PRO A 36 47.37 -20.50 5.60
N TYR A 37 47.87 -20.54 4.39
CA TYR A 37 47.44 -19.74 3.27
C TYR A 37 46.43 -20.54 2.47
N CYS A 38 45.20 -20.03 2.36
CA CYS A 38 44.13 -20.69 1.67
C CYS A 38 44.15 -20.36 0.17
N ALA A 39 44.82 -21.16 -0.65
CA ALA A 39 44.73 -21.09 -2.10
C ALA A 39 44.01 -22.30 -2.74
N SER A 40 43.62 -23.31 -1.96
CA SER A 40 42.98 -24.55 -2.42
C SER A 40 41.94 -25.06 -1.43
N SER A 41 41.31 -26.21 -1.75
CA SER A 41 40.26 -26.87 -0.94
C SER A 41 40.68 -27.23 0.52
N ASP A 42 41.96 -27.17 0.82
CA ASP A 42 42.53 -27.56 2.12
C ASP A 42 42.80 -26.33 3.02
N CYS A 43 41.92 -25.39 3.01
CA CYS A 43 41.97 -24.17 3.82
C CYS A 43 42.00 -24.46 5.31
N GLY A 44 43.05 -23.99 5.98
CA GLY A 44 43.22 -24.17 7.42
C GLY A 44 44.07 -25.38 7.82
N ALA A 45 44.70 -26.06 6.91
CA ALA A 45 45.62 -27.16 7.19
C ALA A 45 46.92 -26.64 7.81
N TRP A 46 47.35 -27.28 8.88
CA TRP A 46 48.66 -27.01 9.50
C TRP A 46 49.72 -27.85 8.81
N VAL A 47 50.54 -27.19 8.01
CA VAL A 47 51.54 -27.86 7.19
C VAL A 47 52.94 -27.73 7.79
N LEU A 48 53.57 -28.88 8.06
CA LEU A 48 54.97 -28.96 8.35
C LEU A 48 55.73 -29.24 7.07
N ASN A 49 56.58 -28.31 6.66
CA ASN A 49 57.49 -28.46 5.54
C ASN A 49 58.78 -29.05 6.03
N VAL A 50 59.27 -30.04 5.30
CA VAL A 50 60.56 -30.72 5.49
C VAL A 50 61.37 -30.54 4.24
N THR A 51 62.53 -29.94 4.37
CA THR A 51 63.51 -29.79 3.27
C THR A 51 64.82 -30.42 3.66
N TRP A 52 65.49 -31.09 2.75
CA TRP A 52 66.81 -31.75 3.01
C TRP A 52 67.60 -31.76 1.74
N ARG A 53 68.91 -32.06 1.92
CA ARG A 53 69.89 -32.29 0.86
C ARG A 53 70.45 -33.68 0.98
N ASP A 54 70.59 -34.40 -0.17
CA ASP A 54 71.18 -35.74 -0.19
C ASP A 54 72.47 -35.76 -1.04
N LYS A 55 73.60 -35.92 -0.44
CA LYS A 55 74.90 -35.92 -1.08
C LYS A 55 75.11 -37.05 -2.11
N PHE A 56 74.47 -38.16 -1.91
CA PHE A 56 74.58 -39.29 -2.83
C PHE A 56 73.67 -39.15 -4.07
N ALA A 57 72.74 -38.20 -4.07
CA ALA A 57 71.86 -37.95 -5.20
C ALA A 57 72.33 -36.77 -6.08
N GLU A 58 73.40 -36.04 -5.74
CA GLU A 58 73.91 -34.88 -6.48
C GLU A 58 74.45 -35.24 -7.90
N ASN A 59 74.71 -36.52 -8.17
CA ASN A 59 75.20 -36.95 -9.51
C ASN A 59 74.09 -37.29 -10.53
N ASN A 60 72.81 -37.32 -10.12
CA ASN A 60 71.69 -37.71 -10.97
C ASN A 60 70.54 -36.63 -10.86
N GLU A 61 70.65 -35.55 -11.64
CA GLU A 61 69.83 -34.37 -11.57
C GLU A 61 68.31 -34.56 -11.94
N TYR A 62 67.94 -35.78 -12.38
CA TYR A 62 66.62 -36.09 -12.91
C TYR A 62 65.99 -37.40 -12.42
N GLU A 63 66.57 -38.06 -11.44
CA GLU A 63 66.08 -39.36 -10.96
C GLU A 63 65.22 -39.20 -9.72
N LYS A 64 64.02 -39.84 -9.67
CA LYS A 64 63.19 -39.89 -8.49
C LYS A 64 63.85 -40.72 -7.44
N VAL A 65 64.08 -40.14 -6.29
CA VAL A 65 64.66 -40.83 -5.13
C VAL A 65 63.58 -41.12 -4.13
N SER A 66 63.59 -42.30 -3.55
CA SER A 66 62.62 -42.71 -2.53
C SER A 66 63.14 -42.48 -1.12
N TYR A 67 62.27 -41.94 -0.26
CA TYR A 67 62.61 -41.73 1.18
C TYR A 67 61.47 -42.24 2.05
N ASP A 68 61.85 -42.93 3.15
CA ASP A 68 60.94 -43.18 4.27
C ASP A 68 61.01 -42.00 5.22
N ILE A 69 59.87 -41.42 5.49
CA ILE A 69 59.75 -40.29 6.44
C ILE A 69 58.81 -40.68 7.58
N VAL A 70 59.29 -40.44 8.81
CA VAL A 70 58.51 -40.67 10.03
C VAL A 70 58.42 -39.40 10.82
N VAL A 71 57.17 -39.01 11.13
CA VAL A 71 56.88 -37.91 12.03
C VAL A 71 56.43 -38.45 13.39
N LEU A 72 57.06 -37.99 14.45
CA LEU A 72 56.76 -38.40 15.82
C LEU A 72 56.34 -37.19 16.68
N ARG A 73 55.53 -37.41 17.67
CA ARG A 73 55.40 -36.46 18.76
C ARG A 73 56.64 -36.55 19.66
N THR A 74 57.33 -35.43 19.80
CA THR A 74 58.61 -35.37 20.39
C THR A 74 58.65 -35.92 21.84
N GLU A 75 57.68 -35.51 22.65
CA GLU A 75 57.63 -35.86 24.09
C GLU A 75 57.40 -37.37 24.33
N GLN A 76 56.47 -37.96 23.55
CA GLN A 76 56.06 -39.36 23.75
C GLN A 76 56.73 -40.32 22.79
N MET A 77 57.54 -39.86 21.84
CA MET A 77 58.16 -40.61 20.76
C MET A 77 57.10 -41.47 19.97
N THR A 78 55.81 -41.04 19.96
CA THR A 78 54.74 -41.77 19.26
C THR A 78 54.71 -41.37 17.83
N THR A 79 54.67 -42.35 16.90
CA THR A 79 54.56 -42.11 15.46
C THR A 79 53.15 -41.54 15.14
N VAL A 80 53.13 -40.39 14.51
CA VAL A 80 51.85 -39.71 14.05
C VAL A 80 51.70 -39.84 12.57
N HIS A 81 52.81 -40.01 11.84
CA HIS A 81 52.79 -40.25 10.39
C HIS A 81 54.01 -41.06 9.95
N ASN A 82 53.82 -41.94 8.99
CA ASN A 82 54.86 -42.71 8.36
C ASN A 82 54.49 -42.90 6.89
N GLU A 83 55.40 -42.50 6.01
CA GLU A 83 55.15 -42.55 4.56
C GLU A 83 56.44 -42.77 3.80
N THR A 84 56.43 -43.60 2.74
CA THR A 84 57.51 -43.69 1.73
C THR A 84 57.13 -42.82 0.55
N ILE A 85 57.96 -41.84 0.26
CA ILE A 85 57.78 -40.83 -0.79
C ILE A 85 58.75 -40.98 -1.93
N HIS A 86 58.35 -40.53 -3.14
CA HIS A 86 59.18 -40.48 -4.33
C HIS A 86 59.29 -39.04 -4.80
N VAL A 87 60.40 -38.38 -4.55
CA VAL A 87 60.62 -36.95 -4.81
C VAL A 87 61.81 -36.70 -5.70
N MET A 88 61.73 -35.53 -6.36
CA MET A 88 62.84 -34.99 -7.16
C MET A 88 63.41 -33.76 -6.47
N PRO A 89 64.69 -33.46 -6.65
CA PRO A 89 65.25 -32.21 -6.09
C PRO A 89 64.75 -31.00 -6.88
N ASP A 90 64.72 -29.87 -6.22
CA ASP A 90 64.47 -28.59 -6.85
C ASP A 90 65.77 -28.08 -7.62
N LYS A 91 65.66 -26.89 -8.26
CA LYS A 91 66.77 -26.25 -8.93
C LYS A 91 68.00 -25.95 -8.06
N THR A 92 67.83 -26.00 -6.75
CA THR A 92 68.88 -25.77 -5.71
C THR A 92 69.37 -27.05 -5.06
N SER A 93 69.00 -28.21 -5.62
CA SER A 93 69.35 -29.54 -5.13
C SER A 93 68.75 -29.90 -3.73
N TYR A 94 67.67 -29.21 -3.36
CA TYR A 94 66.88 -29.57 -2.19
C TYR A 94 65.69 -30.42 -2.56
N TYR A 95 65.41 -31.38 -1.67
CA TYR A 95 64.18 -32.16 -1.66
C TYR A 95 63.19 -31.53 -0.74
N HIS A 96 61.90 -31.59 -1.11
CA HIS A 96 60.81 -30.96 -0.37
C HIS A 96 59.69 -31.99 -0.12
N TRP A 97 59.21 -32.01 1.09
CA TRP A 97 57.98 -32.76 1.44
C TRP A 97 57.16 -31.96 2.43
N LYS A 98 55.88 -32.18 2.40
CA LYS A 98 54.92 -31.49 3.23
C LYS A 98 54.01 -32.50 3.95
N TRP A 99 53.88 -32.33 5.23
CA TRP A 99 52.95 -33.10 6.03
C TRP A 99 51.86 -32.20 6.59
N THR A 100 50.56 -32.59 6.38
CA THR A 100 49.40 -31.90 6.94
C THR A 100 49.06 -32.52 8.28
N SER A 101 49.26 -31.77 9.34
CA SER A 101 48.92 -32.16 10.70
C SER A 101 47.43 -32.11 10.94
N PRO A 102 46.78 -33.07 11.59
CA PRO A 102 45.38 -33.03 11.97
C PRO A 102 45.07 -32.02 13.11
N ILE A 103 46.09 -31.49 13.74
CA ILE A 103 46.01 -30.53 14.84
C ILE A 103 46.98 -29.36 14.60
N PRO A 104 46.76 -28.17 15.23
CA PRO A 104 47.74 -27.10 15.12
C PRO A 104 49.15 -27.49 15.53
N LEU A 105 50.15 -27.15 14.75
CA LEU A 105 51.57 -27.50 15.02
C LEU A 105 52.09 -26.87 16.33
N GLN A 106 51.43 -25.81 16.78
CA GLN A 106 51.70 -25.17 18.06
C GLN A 106 51.32 -26.07 19.24
N CYS A 107 50.43 -27.03 19.07
CA CYS A 107 49.90 -27.88 20.14
C CYS A 107 50.90 -28.81 20.77
N THR A 108 51.87 -29.30 20.02
CA THR A 108 52.90 -30.24 20.46
C THR A 108 54.09 -30.19 19.51
N SER A 109 55.23 -30.43 20.05
CA SER A 109 56.46 -30.52 19.29
C SER A 109 56.53 -31.82 18.47
N HIS A 110 57.02 -31.70 17.25
CA HIS A 110 57.10 -32.81 16.30
C HIS A 110 58.55 -33.06 15.91
N SER A 111 58.96 -34.32 15.98
CA SER A 111 60.28 -34.75 15.52
C SER A 111 60.16 -35.55 14.23
N VAL A 112 61.03 -35.26 13.28
CA VAL A 112 61.07 -35.93 11.99
C VAL A 112 62.41 -36.63 11.85
N LYS A 113 62.36 -37.86 11.35
CA LYS A 113 63.52 -38.59 10.86
C LYS A 113 63.17 -39.11 9.48
N LEU A 114 64.17 -39.19 8.62
CA LEU A 114 64.06 -39.70 7.29
C LEU A 114 65.27 -40.61 6.95
N ARG A 115 65.07 -41.48 6.00
CA ARG A 115 66.08 -42.33 5.43
C ARG A 115 65.87 -42.54 3.96
N ARG A 116 66.89 -42.77 3.21
CA ARG A 116 66.82 -43.17 1.83
C ARG A 116 66.28 -44.60 1.71
N HIS A 117 65.38 -44.82 0.79
CA HIS A 117 64.82 -46.16 0.50
C HIS A 117 65.06 -46.48 -0.98
N ASN A 118 65.84 -47.57 -1.25
CA ASN A 118 66.01 -48.12 -2.57
C ASN A 118 65.42 -49.52 -2.58
N GLU A 119 65.17 -50.10 -3.77
CA GLU A 119 64.58 -51.43 -3.90
C GLU A 119 65.46 -52.55 -3.28
N HIS A 120 66.73 -52.32 -3.14
CA HIS A 120 67.69 -53.32 -2.65
C HIS A 120 68.45 -52.91 -1.41
N ASP A 121 68.35 -51.70 -0.93
CA ASP A 121 69.05 -51.19 0.25
C ASP A 121 68.26 -50.10 0.92
N VAL A 122 68.25 -50.22 2.27
CA VAL A 122 67.52 -49.23 3.10
C VAL A 122 68.57 -48.56 3.97
N GLY A 123 68.78 -47.27 3.75
CA GLY A 123 69.70 -46.42 4.47
C GLY A 123 69.40 -46.29 5.97
N GLU A 124 70.38 -45.80 6.74
CA GLU A 124 70.25 -45.51 8.13
C GLU A 124 69.31 -44.26 8.35
N TRP A 125 68.65 -44.26 9.47
CA TRP A 125 67.79 -43.11 9.85
C TRP A 125 68.64 -41.90 10.15
N THR A 126 68.26 -40.72 9.74
CA THR A 126 68.80 -39.44 10.20
C THR A 126 68.61 -39.27 11.71
N PRO A 127 69.38 -38.43 12.39
CA PRO A 127 69.00 -37.89 13.69
C PRO A 127 67.62 -37.30 13.66
N LEU A 128 67.02 -37.20 14.86
CA LEU A 128 65.75 -36.55 15.03
C LEU A 128 65.90 -35.03 14.89
N TYR A 129 65.17 -34.47 13.93
CA TYR A 129 65.07 -33.03 13.81
C TYR A 129 63.71 -32.61 14.37
N THR A 130 63.69 -31.59 15.22
CA THR A 130 62.48 -31.20 15.97
C THR A 130 62.00 -29.87 15.54
N HIS A 131 60.71 -29.80 15.23
CA HIS A 131 59.92 -28.56 15.12
C HIS A 131 59.25 -28.32 16.50
N GLU A 132 59.70 -27.29 17.20
CA GLU A 132 59.18 -27.00 18.53
C GLU A 132 57.77 -26.45 18.49
N GLY A 133 56.84 -27.06 19.24
CA GLY A 133 55.55 -26.53 19.58
C GLY A 133 55.61 -25.53 20.73
N GLN A 134 54.48 -25.00 21.12
CA GLN A 134 54.39 -24.10 22.26
C GLN A 134 54.23 -24.84 23.62
N ASP A 135 54.12 -26.17 23.57
CA ASP A 135 53.98 -27.03 24.75
C ASP A 135 55.24 -27.05 25.63
N ILE A 136 56.43 -26.85 25.10
CA ILE A 136 57.70 -26.83 25.80
C ILE A 136 57.86 -25.59 26.69
N ASN A 137 57.48 -24.41 26.16
CA ASN A 137 57.80 -23.12 26.79
C ASN A 137 56.61 -22.39 27.41
N ALA A 138 55.46 -23.03 27.55
CA ALA A 138 54.23 -22.37 28.02
C ALA A 138 54.27 -22.02 29.50
N ALA A 139 54.56 -20.78 29.85
CA ALA A 139 54.50 -20.25 31.20
C ALA A 139 53.06 -20.01 31.72
N LYS A 140 52.07 -19.94 30.81
CA LYS A 140 50.66 -19.70 31.12
C LYS A 140 49.80 -20.61 30.24
N THR A 141 48.61 -20.89 30.72
CA THR A 141 47.58 -21.60 29.90
C THR A 141 47.31 -20.88 28.60
N THR A 142 47.46 -21.60 27.49
CA THR A 142 47.26 -21.07 26.12
C THR A 142 46.39 -22.00 25.30
N ILE A 143 45.72 -21.46 24.30
CA ILE A 143 44.83 -22.21 23.41
C ILE A 143 45.15 -21.87 21.93
N TYR A 144 45.12 -22.88 21.07
CA TYR A 144 45.33 -22.76 19.62
C TYR A 144 44.24 -23.54 18.87
N PRO A 145 43.87 -23.14 17.63
CA PRO A 145 44.42 -22.00 16.88
C PRO A 145 43.91 -20.66 17.42
N ARG A 146 44.64 -19.57 17.16
CA ARG A 146 44.24 -18.18 17.50
C ARG A 146 44.16 -17.35 16.25
N ASP A 147 43.11 -16.47 16.16
CA ASP A 147 42.96 -15.48 15.11
C ASP A 147 43.01 -16.02 13.69
N GLN A 148 42.81 -17.31 13.50
CA GLN A 148 42.84 -17.95 12.19
C GLN A 148 41.47 -17.93 11.53
N VAL A 149 41.48 -18.00 10.19
CA VAL A 149 40.26 -18.00 9.37
C VAL A 149 40.09 -19.41 8.80
N PHE A 150 38.90 -19.96 8.98
CA PHE A 150 38.49 -21.25 8.44
C PHE A 150 37.31 -21.11 7.49
N MET A 151 37.24 -21.99 6.50
CA MET A 151 36.10 -22.04 5.60
C MET A 151 34.87 -22.58 6.33
N VAL A 152 33.70 -22.03 5.98
CA VAL A 152 32.43 -22.59 6.46
C VAL A 152 32.32 -24.08 6.12
N GLY A 153 31.93 -24.88 7.10
CA GLY A 153 31.89 -26.36 7.01
C GLY A 153 33.16 -27.07 7.44
N SER A 154 34.24 -26.33 7.79
CA SER A 154 35.44 -26.94 8.31
C SER A 154 35.24 -27.50 9.70
N ASN A 155 35.94 -28.62 9.98
CA ASN A 155 36.08 -29.17 11.30
C ASN A 155 37.34 -28.61 11.94
N VAL A 156 37.23 -27.95 13.06
CA VAL A 156 38.36 -27.31 13.75
C VAL A 156 38.65 -28.02 15.07
N THR A 157 39.88 -28.48 15.25
CA THR A 157 40.35 -29.04 16.51
C THR A 157 41.15 -28.00 17.28
N PHE A 158 40.72 -27.72 18.49
CA PHE A 158 41.47 -26.82 19.38
C PHE A 158 42.34 -27.61 20.33
N CYS A 159 43.48 -27.05 20.65
CA CYS A 159 44.29 -27.56 21.76
C CYS A 159 44.46 -26.53 22.87
N CYS A 160 44.45 -27.00 24.07
CA CYS A 160 44.81 -26.24 25.27
C CYS A 160 46.10 -26.74 25.84
N ILE A 161 47.08 -25.88 25.96
CA ILE A 161 48.36 -26.12 26.60
C ILE A 161 48.26 -25.54 28.01
N VAL A 162 48.32 -26.39 29.02
CA VAL A 162 48.12 -26.01 30.40
C VAL A 162 49.48 -25.87 31.15
N GLU A 163 49.45 -25.17 32.25
CA GLU A 163 50.58 -25.11 33.21
C GLU A 163 50.83 -26.49 33.78
N THR A 164 52.05 -26.71 34.29
CA THR A 164 52.41 -27.96 34.91
C THR A 164 51.44 -28.33 36.06
N ASP A 165 51.00 -29.59 36.08
CA ASP A 165 50.04 -30.16 37.03
C ASP A 165 48.60 -29.64 37.01
N LYS A 166 48.22 -28.86 35.99
CA LYS A 166 46.83 -28.43 35.78
C LYS A 166 46.13 -29.27 34.70
N VAL A 167 44.81 -29.38 34.82
CA VAL A 167 43.94 -30.11 33.90
C VAL A 167 42.82 -29.18 33.47
N PRO A 168 42.42 -29.19 32.17
CA PRO A 168 41.27 -28.39 31.70
C PRO A 168 39.94 -28.87 32.30
N LEU A 169 39.08 -27.93 32.68
CA LEU A 169 37.80 -28.23 33.33
C LEU A 169 36.73 -28.77 32.39
N SER A 170 36.77 -28.45 31.10
CA SER A 170 35.73 -28.88 30.12
C SER A 170 36.20 -28.79 28.67
N LYS A 171 35.57 -29.54 27.77
CA LYS A 171 35.75 -29.59 26.31
C LYS A 171 37.10 -30.14 25.81
N PHE A 172 38.18 -30.08 26.58
CA PHE A 172 39.49 -30.56 26.20
C PHE A 172 39.75 -31.88 26.93
N LEU A 173 39.14 -32.95 26.45
CA LEU A 173 39.17 -34.26 27.15
C LEU A 173 40.28 -35.18 26.67
N ASN A 174 40.75 -35.01 25.44
CA ASN A 174 41.75 -35.91 24.84
C ASN A 174 43.15 -35.37 25.12
N ARG A 175 43.90 -36.02 26.01
CA ARG A 175 45.28 -35.66 26.32
C ARG A 175 46.22 -36.20 25.24
N ILE A 176 47.06 -35.34 24.67
CA ILE A 176 48.02 -35.70 23.61
C ILE A 176 49.47 -35.54 24.03
N SER A 177 49.73 -34.77 25.08
CA SER A 177 51.08 -34.67 25.74
C SER A 177 50.91 -34.44 27.25
N ASN A 178 51.95 -34.27 27.95
CA ASN A 178 51.91 -34.03 29.41
C ASN A 178 51.13 -32.78 29.77
N ARG A 179 51.14 -31.78 28.90
CA ARG A 179 50.52 -30.46 29.12
C ARG A 179 49.46 -30.11 28.10
N THR A 180 49.27 -30.89 27.05
CA THR A 180 48.38 -30.52 25.95
C THR A 180 47.17 -31.43 25.86
N TYR A 181 46.01 -30.81 25.79
CA TYR A 181 44.69 -31.42 25.63
C TYR A 181 44.02 -30.89 24.39
N ILE A 182 43.31 -31.75 23.67
CA ILE A 182 42.58 -31.36 22.44
C ILE A 182 41.07 -31.58 22.58
N THR A 183 40.31 -30.82 21.78
CA THR A 183 38.89 -31.08 21.58
C THR A 183 38.67 -32.15 20.50
N GLU A 184 37.49 -32.78 20.48
CA GLU A 184 37.02 -33.39 19.28
C GLU A 184 36.94 -32.35 18.15
N PRO A 185 37.05 -32.76 16.87
CA PRO A 185 36.85 -31.83 15.76
C PRO A 185 35.46 -31.18 15.81
N ILE A 186 35.40 -29.87 15.89
CA ILE A 186 34.17 -29.11 16.02
C ILE A 186 33.75 -28.61 14.62
N PRO A 187 32.59 -29.06 14.08
CA PRO A 187 32.09 -28.58 12.82
C PRO A 187 31.45 -27.20 12.99
N TYR A 188 31.85 -26.24 12.16
CA TYR A 188 31.32 -24.86 12.20
C TYR A 188 30.46 -24.53 10.99
N LYS A 189 29.32 -23.91 11.27
CA LYS A 189 28.37 -23.39 10.26
C LYS A 189 28.54 -21.89 10.08
N GLU A 190 27.89 -21.33 9.07
CA GLU A 190 28.00 -19.93 8.66
C GLU A 190 27.73 -18.90 9.77
N SER A 191 26.81 -19.19 10.68
CA SER A 191 26.39 -18.25 11.74
C SER A 191 27.19 -18.43 13.04
N ASP A 192 28.13 -19.37 13.08
CA ASP A 192 28.83 -19.68 14.31
C ASP A 192 29.88 -18.60 14.63
N VAL A 193 29.90 -18.16 15.88
CA VAL A 193 30.93 -17.28 16.44
C VAL A 193 31.76 -18.12 17.41
N PRO A 194 32.79 -18.77 16.92
CA PRO A 194 33.49 -19.77 17.68
C PRO A 194 34.50 -19.12 18.64
N ASN A 195 34.06 -18.76 19.83
CA ASN A 195 34.92 -18.39 20.95
C ASN A 195 35.04 -19.60 21.86
N ILE A 196 36.22 -20.18 21.92
CA ILE A 196 36.51 -21.32 22.78
C ILE A 196 37.42 -20.90 23.92
N HIS A 197 37.06 -21.29 25.11
CA HIS A 197 37.87 -21.03 26.32
C HIS A 197 38.39 -22.34 26.88
N CYS A 198 39.67 -22.35 27.19
CA CYS A 198 40.29 -23.38 28.03
C CYS A 198 40.42 -22.84 29.46
N CYS A 199 39.63 -23.39 30.34
CA CYS A 199 39.62 -23.01 31.75
C CYS A 199 40.38 -24.07 32.57
N VAL A 200 41.31 -23.63 33.37
CA VAL A 200 41.97 -24.40 34.39
C VAL A 200 41.74 -23.74 35.75
N GLU A 201 42.02 -24.45 36.84
CA GLU A 201 41.86 -23.88 38.17
C GLU A 201 42.73 -22.61 38.34
N GLY A 202 42.07 -21.48 38.57
CA GLY A 202 42.68 -20.17 38.76
C GLY A 202 43.15 -19.43 37.50
N ASN A 203 42.93 -19.99 36.30
CA ASN A 203 43.34 -19.33 35.07
C ASN A 203 42.42 -19.73 33.88
N SER A 204 42.33 -18.86 32.86
CA SER A 204 41.61 -19.18 31.61
C SER A 204 42.29 -18.54 30.41
N SER A 205 42.23 -19.20 29.28
CA SER A 205 42.67 -18.67 27.98
C SER A 205 41.58 -18.89 26.94
N GLY A 206 41.30 -17.85 26.18
CA GLY A 206 40.32 -17.90 25.10
C GLY A 206 40.98 -17.84 23.72
N SER A 207 40.32 -18.40 22.76
CA SER A 207 40.64 -18.26 21.33
C SER A 207 39.41 -17.91 20.55
N SER A 208 39.52 -16.94 19.66
CA SER A 208 38.55 -16.63 18.62
C SER A 208 39.09 -17.10 17.28
N VAL A 209 38.28 -17.80 16.51
CA VAL A 209 38.56 -18.09 15.11
C VAL A 209 37.45 -17.48 14.24
N PHE A 210 37.74 -17.28 12.99
CA PHE A 210 36.80 -16.66 12.03
C PHE A 210 36.33 -17.75 11.08
N ILE A 211 35.03 -17.89 10.95
CA ILE A 211 34.41 -18.81 10.00
C ILE A 211 33.86 -17.98 8.82
N ALA A 212 34.39 -18.26 7.65
CA ALA A 212 34.20 -17.34 6.52
C ALA A 212 34.13 -18.06 5.16
N TYR A 213 33.87 -17.30 4.14
CA TYR A 213 33.95 -17.72 2.73
C TYR A 213 35.08 -17.04 1.98
N PRO A 214 35.68 -17.70 0.97
CA PRO A 214 36.52 -17.02 0.01
C PRO A 214 35.71 -15.99 -0.79
N PRO A 215 36.34 -15.01 -1.44
CA PRO A 215 35.63 -14.07 -2.31
C PRO A 215 34.98 -14.82 -3.47
N ASP A 216 33.69 -14.56 -3.71
CA ASP A 216 32.91 -15.11 -4.83
C ASP A 216 32.20 -14.01 -5.63
N ASP A 217 32.76 -12.81 -5.60
CA ASP A 217 32.31 -11.65 -6.33
C ASP A 217 32.09 -11.95 -7.82
N GLN A 218 31.10 -11.25 -8.45
CA GLN A 218 30.68 -11.51 -9.82
C GLN A 218 30.36 -10.19 -10.56
N ASN A 219 30.14 -10.29 -11.87
CA ASN A 219 29.53 -9.25 -12.70
C ASN A 219 30.25 -7.88 -12.63
N LEU A 220 31.58 -7.87 -12.81
CA LEU A 220 32.31 -6.62 -12.92
C LEU A 220 31.80 -5.82 -14.13
N THR A 221 31.34 -4.60 -13.89
CA THR A 221 30.90 -3.67 -14.93
C THR A 221 31.54 -2.31 -14.71
N CYS A 222 32.24 -1.82 -15.69
CA CYS A 222 32.89 -0.52 -15.66
C CYS A 222 32.18 0.47 -16.58
N ILE A 223 31.85 1.65 -16.05
CA ILE A 223 31.11 2.70 -16.72
C ILE A 223 31.82 4.05 -16.54
N THR A 224 31.46 5.01 -17.35
CA THR A 224 31.83 6.41 -17.10
C THR A 224 30.58 7.27 -16.89
N ARG A 225 30.66 8.14 -15.89
CA ARG A 225 29.57 9.11 -15.65
C ARG A 225 29.92 10.50 -16.15
N ASN A 226 31.22 10.84 -16.27
CA ASN A 226 31.68 12.18 -16.60
C ASN A 226 32.75 12.22 -17.69
N LEU A 227 33.02 11.08 -18.34
CA LEU A 227 34.06 10.91 -19.38
C LEU A 227 35.51 11.13 -18.91
N SER A 228 35.75 11.59 -17.68
CA SER A 228 37.08 11.82 -17.10
C SER A 228 37.47 10.73 -16.08
N SER A 229 36.51 9.98 -15.61
CA SER A 229 36.71 8.85 -14.68
C SER A 229 35.87 7.66 -15.06
N VAL A 230 36.37 6.48 -14.71
CA VAL A 230 35.64 5.21 -14.87
C VAL A 230 35.28 4.70 -13.47
N GLU A 231 34.03 4.39 -13.28
CA GLU A 231 33.50 3.75 -12.10
C GLU A 231 33.24 2.28 -12.41
N CYS A 232 33.93 1.38 -11.73
CA CYS A 232 33.69 -0.04 -11.83
C CYS A 232 32.86 -0.51 -10.64
N HIS A 233 31.84 -1.26 -10.93
CA HIS A 233 30.94 -1.87 -9.95
C HIS A 233 30.96 -3.38 -10.13
N TRP A 234 30.80 -4.09 -9.05
CA TRP A 234 30.65 -5.55 -9.05
C TRP A 234 29.63 -5.97 -8.02
N GLU A 235 29.08 -7.11 -8.24
CA GLU A 235 28.22 -7.75 -7.25
C GLU A 235 29.09 -8.43 -6.22
N THR A 236 28.99 -7.97 -4.98
CA THR A 236 29.64 -8.64 -3.86
C THR A 236 29.02 -10.01 -3.66
N GLY A 237 29.85 -11.02 -3.56
CA GLY A 237 29.43 -12.37 -3.26
C GLY A 237 28.82 -12.52 -1.88
N ARG A 238 28.83 -13.75 -1.39
CA ARG A 238 28.34 -14.05 -0.04
C ARG A 238 29.10 -13.22 1.01
N LYS A 239 28.41 -12.87 2.10
CA LYS A 239 29.05 -12.20 3.23
C LYS A 239 30.19 -13.08 3.75
N THR A 240 31.40 -12.54 3.70
CA THR A 240 32.58 -13.29 4.15
C THR A 240 32.71 -13.36 5.66
N HIS A 241 31.98 -12.55 6.42
CA HIS A 241 32.02 -12.45 7.88
C HIS A 241 33.41 -12.08 8.47
N LEU A 242 34.30 -11.54 7.64
CA LEU A 242 35.63 -11.10 8.04
C LEU A 242 35.65 -9.59 8.28
N HIS A 243 36.41 -9.19 9.29
CA HIS A 243 36.52 -7.80 9.72
C HIS A 243 38.00 -7.40 9.92
N GLY A 244 38.25 -6.10 10.01
CA GLY A 244 39.59 -5.56 10.25
C GLY A 244 40.56 -5.90 9.09
N ASP A 245 41.73 -6.33 9.45
CA ASP A 245 42.83 -6.74 8.57
C ASP A 245 42.54 -8.00 7.75
N LYS A 246 41.58 -8.79 8.20
CA LYS A 246 41.16 -10.04 7.54
C LYS A 246 40.07 -9.83 6.49
N LYS A 247 39.44 -8.62 6.44
CA LYS A 247 38.41 -8.28 5.50
C LYS A 247 38.90 -8.49 4.05
N THR A 248 37.96 -8.85 3.16
CA THR A 248 38.23 -8.91 1.72
C THR A 248 38.73 -7.55 1.23
N SER A 249 39.89 -7.53 0.64
CA SER A 249 40.49 -6.35 -0.01
C SER A 249 40.23 -6.39 -1.51
N TYR A 250 40.01 -5.22 -2.10
CA TYR A 250 39.73 -5.08 -3.51
C TYR A 250 40.77 -4.19 -4.16
N THR A 251 41.35 -4.66 -5.26
CA THR A 251 42.25 -3.85 -6.09
C THR A 251 41.78 -3.87 -7.56
N LEU A 252 41.75 -2.69 -8.17
CA LEU A 252 41.38 -2.52 -9.60
C LEU A 252 42.59 -2.01 -10.35
N ASN A 253 43.09 -2.78 -11.33
CA ASN A 253 44.32 -2.48 -12.08
C ASN A 253 45.47 -2.07 -11.15
N GLY A 254 45.61 -2.77 -10.01
CA GLY A 254 46.68 -2.52 -9.04
C GLY A 254 46.46 -1.33 -8.10
N ARG A 255 45.31 -0.67 -8.16
CA ARG A 255 44.92 0.41 -7.20
C ARG A 255 43.93 -0.12 -6.21
N ASP A 256 44.14 0.19 -4.94
CA ASP A 256 43.23 -0.18 -3.86
C ASP A 256 41.88 0.52 -3.98
N CYS A 257 40.81 -0.23 -3.83
CA CYS A 257 39.45 0.25 -3.81
C CYS A 257 39.01 0.54 -2.38
N LYS A 258 38.46 1.74 -2.14
CA LYS A 258 38.01 2.17 -0.80
C LYS A 258 36.66 1.58 -0.38
N LEU A 259 35.88 1.15 -1.36
CA LEU A 259 34.52 0.59 -1.14
C LEU A 259 34.50 -0.87 -1.61
N ASP A 260 33.65 -1.65 -0.98
CA ASP A 260 33.56 -3.10 -1.22
C ASP A 260 32.88 -3.50 -2.54
N ASN A 261 32.19 -2.58 -3.19
CA ASN A 261 31.41 -2.86 -4.40
C ASN A 261 31.62 -1.82 -5.52
N LYS A 262 32.52 -0.86 -5.29
CA LYS A 262 32.76 0.24 -6.22
C LYS A 262 34.19 0.70 -6.17
N CYS A 263 34.75 0.95 -7.35
CA CYS A 263 36.07 1.55 -7.48
C CYS A 263 36.08 2.61 -8.59
N VAL A 264 36.76 3.71 -8.36
CA VAL A 264 36.85 4.82 -9.32
C VAL A 264 38.30 5.01 -9.71
N ILE A 265 38.55 4.98 -11.02
CA ILE A 265 39.86 5.23 -11.59
C ILE A 265 39.79 6.32 -12.66
N ARG A 266 40.91 6.94 -13.03
CA ARG A 266 40.93 7.91 -14.10
C ARG A 266 40.66 7.23 -15.44
N ALA A 267 39.85 7.81 -16.31
CA ALA A 267 39.58 7.31 -17.65
C ALA A 267 40.79 7.54 -18.53
N GLU A 268 41.23 6.47 -19.20
CA GLU A 268 42.10 6.59 -20.35
C GLU A 268 41.19 6.73 -21.56
N THR A 269 41.14 7.93 -22.14
CA THR A 269 40.18 8.26 -23.18
C THR A 269 40.58 7.68 -24.54
N LYS A 270 39.59 7.12 -25.24
CA LYS A 270 39.65 6.70 -26.67
C LYS A 270 40.41 5.42 -27.00
N GLN A 271 40.58 4.50 -26.06
CA GLN A 271 41.09 3.16 -26.36
C GLN A 271 40.28 2.10 -25.58
N VAL A 272 40.19 0.91 -26.18
CA VAL A 272 39.63 -0.24 -25.48
C VAL A 272 40.52 -0.58 -24.29
N THR A 273 39.97 -0.45 -23.10
CA THR A 273 40.67 -0.64 -21.83
C THR A 273 40.19 -1.94 -21.18
N LYS A 274 41.10 -2.74 -20.66
CA LYS A 274 40.80 -3.91 -19.84
C LYS A 274 40.92 -3.51 -18.38
N TRP A 275 39.87 -3.71 -17.64
CA TRP A 275 39.83 -3.54 -16.20
C TRP A 275 39.90 -4.91 -15.51
N THR A 276 40.79 -5.04 -14.54
CA THR A 276 40.98 -6.28 -13.78
C THR A 276 40.79 -5.98 -12.31
N LEU A 277 39.73 -6.55 -11.71
CA LEU A 277 39.46 -6.49 -10.28
C LEU A 277 40.00 -7.76 -9.62
N ILE A 278 40.74 -7.59 -8.55
CA ILE A 278 41.20 -8.67 -7.69
C ILE A 278 40.56 -8.49 -6.31
N ALA A 279 39.74 -9.42 -5.90
CA ALA A 279 39.20 -9.55 -4.55
C ALA A 279 40.03 -10.59 -3.81
N LYS A 280 40.58 -10.24 -2.66
CA LYS A 280 41.47 -11.11 -1.90
C LYS A 280 41.12 -11.10 -0.41
N ASN A 281 41.04 -12.27 0.19
CA ASN A 281 41.00 -12.44 1.63
C ASN A 281 41.87 -13.63 2.06
N PRO A 282 42.01 -13.96 3.36
CA PRO A 282 42.81 -15.09 3.80
C PRO A 282 42.43 -16.46 3.24
N LEU A 283 41.18 -16.61 2.76
CA LEU A 283 40.66 -17.87 2.20
C LEU A 283 40.82 -17.99 0.67
N GLY A 284 41.19 -16.92 -0.05
CA GLY A 284 41.39 -17.02 -1.46
C GLY A 284 41.41 -15.69 -2.22
N VAL A 285 41.52 -15.82 -3.54
CA VAL A 285 41.57 -14.70 -4.47
C VAL A 285 40.56 -14.95 -5.60
N LYS A 286 39.75 -13.94 -5.92
CA LYS A 286 38.87 -13.93 -7.09
C LYS A 286 39.27 -12.81 -8.04
N THR A 287 39.43 -13.13 -9.32
CA THR A 287 39.74 -12.15 -10.35
C THR A 287 38.58 -12.03 -11.32
N LEU A 288 38.15 -10.78 -11.54
CA LEU A 288 37.11 -10.42 -12.52
C LEU A 288 37.71 -9.47 -13.56
N THR A 289 37.20 -9.53 -14.79
CA THR A 289 37.67 -8.65 -15.88
C THR A 289 36.49 -8.09 -16.65
N ASP A 290 36.57 -6.83 -17.03
CA ASP A 290 35.69 -6.16 -18.00
C ASP A 290 36.57 -5.43 -19.05
N THR A 291 36.09 -5.35 -20.29
CA THR A 291 36.86 -4.75 -21.40
C THR A 291 35.90 -3.94 -22.27
N ALA A 292 36.12 -2.66 -22.38
CA ALA A 292 35.37 -1.78 -23.28
C ALA A 292 36.10 -0.46 -23.57
N ASP A 293 35.65 0.27 -24.57
CA ASP A 293 35.95 1.69 -24.70
C ASP A 293 35.06 2.47 -23.69
N PRO A 294 35.64 3.31 -22.83
CA PRO A 294 34.84 4.09 -21.86
C PRO A 294 33.77 4.96 -22.53
N THR A 295 34.01 5.49 -23.73
CA THR A 295 33.05 6.31 -24.48
C THR A 295 31.78 5.54 -24.91
N HIS A 296 31.87 4.21 -24.97
CA HIS A 296 30.74 3.31 -25.25
C HIS A 296 30.03 2.84 -24.00
N ARG A 297 30.47 3.25 -22.83
CA ARG A 297 29.91 2.87 -21.52
C ARG A 297 29.47 4.09 -20.70
N VAL A 298 28.91 5.09 -21.40
CA VAL A 298 28.46 6.33 -20.74
C VAL A 298 27.14 6.12 -20.06
N TRP A 299 27.10 6.35 -18.75
CA TRP A 299 25.90 6.36 -17.92
C TRP A 299 25.74 7.72 -17.27
N LEU A 300 24.94 8.59 -17.88
CA LEU A 300 24.79 9.97 -17.47
C LEU A 300 24.20 10.09 -16.06
N ARG A 301 24.65 11.13 -15.35
CA ARG A 301 24.01 11.51 -14.08
C ARG A 301 22.66 12.13 -14.36
N ALA A 302 21.83 12.17 -13.32
CA ALA A 302 20.54 12.86 -13.39
C ALA A 302 20.73 14.35 -13.71
N PRO A 303 19.85 14.93 -14.54
CA PRO A 303 19.72 16.38 -14.65
C PRO A 303 19.42 17.00 -13.28
N SER A 304 20.02 18.15 -12.96
CA SER A 304 19.79 18.85 -11.70
C SER A 304 18.97 20.12 -11.91
N ASP A 305 18.27 20.52 -10.86
CA ASP A 305 17.54 21.78 -10.76
C ASP A 305 16.56 22.03 -11.91
N ILE A 306 15.70 21.04 -12.17
CA ILE A 306 14.68 21.16 -13.20
C ILE A 306 13.72 22.27 -12.86
N SER A 307 13.72 23.30 -13.69
CA SER A 307 12.80 24.43 -13.68
C SER A 307 11.77 24.29 -14.80
N HIS A 308 10.66 24.98 -14.69
CA HIS A 308 9.58 24.88 -15.67
C HIS A 308 8.87 26.23 -15.89
N ASP A 309 8.31 26.38 -17.08
CA ASP A 309 7.32 27.41 -17.41
C ASP A 309 6.13 26.72 -18.08
N ALA A 310 5.00 26.69 -17.36
CA ALA A 310 3.81 25.96 -17.78
C ALA A 310 2.79 26.90 -18.43
N TYR A 311 2.25 26.46 -19.56
CA TYR A 311 1.15 27.08 -20.29
C TYR A 311 -0.08 26.15 -20.22
N ALA A 312 -1.14 26.49 -20.91
CA ALA A 312 -2.35 25.67 -20.88
C ALA A 312 -2.12 24.26 -21.45
N ARG A 313 -1.41 24.13 -22.58
CA ARG A 313 -1.23 22.84 -23.29
C ARG A 313 0.21 22.45 -23.51
N ASN A 314 1.13 23.18 -22.99
CA ASN A 314 2.56 22.85 -23.08
C ASN A 314 3.32 23.31 -21.83
N VAL A 315 4.50 22.72 -21.63
CA VAL A 315 5.46 23.15 -20.59
C VAL A 315 6.86 23.14 -21.17
N SER A 316 7.60 24.17 -20.89
CA SER A 316 9.03 24.23 -21.11
C SER A 316 9.74 23.77 -19.84
N LEU A 317 10.60 22.75 -19.98
CA LEU A 317 11.43 22.27 -18.89
C LEU A 317 12.88 22.59 -19.23
N TRP A 318 13.66 23.08 -18.25
CA TRP A 318 15.10 23.28 -18.40
C TRP A 318 15.81 22.88 -17.12
N TRP A 319 17.08 22.49 -17.25
CA TRP A 319 17.91 21.98 -16.17
C TRP A 319 19.37 22.33 -16.34
N HIS A 320 20.14 22.07 -15.30
CA HIS A 320 21.58 22.26 -15.33
C HIS A 320 22.33 20.93 -15.29
N TRP A 321 23.47 20.90 -15.93
CA TRP A 321 24.40 19.78 -15.84
C TRP A 321 25.57 20.19 -14.93
N ASN A 322 25.87 19.37 -13.92
CA ASN A 322 27.00 19.60 -13.00
C ASN A 322 28.33 19.11 -13.57
N GLU A 323 28.34 18.55 -14.79
CA GLU A 323 29.51 18.00 -15.46
C GLU A 323 29.79 18.79 -16.74
N GLU A 324 30.91 19.51 -16.80
CA GLU A 324 31.26 20.38 -17.93
C GLU A 324 31.37 19.62 -19.27
N ASN A 325 31.80 18.36 -19.22
CA ASN A 325 31.94 17.52 -20.42
C ASN A 325 30.61 17.21 -21.12
N TYR A 326 29.49 17.42 -20.44
CA TYR A 326 28.14 17.18 -20.99
C TYR A 326 27.74 18.24 -22.02
N ALA A 327 28.30 19.41 -21.98
CA ALA A 327 27.99 20.49 -22.93
C ALA A 327 28.29 20.13 -24.39
N LEU A 328 29.25 19.23 -24.62
CA LEU A 328 29.68 18.79 -25.96
C LEU A 328 29.17 17.38 -26.31
N LEU A 329 28.45 16.73 -25.40
CA LEU A 329 27.96 15.35 -25.60
C LEU A 329 26.65 15.35 -26.37
N PRO A 330 26.56 14.62 -27.51
CA PRO A 330 25.29 14.34 -28.16
C PRO A 330 24.45 13.43 -27.25
N MET A 331 23.29 13.92 -26.87
CA MET A 331 22.38 13.27 -25.91
C MET A 331 21.03 12.94 -26.51
N ILE A 332 20.41 11.90 -25.99
CA ILE A 332 19.00 11.58 -26.14
C ILE A 332 18.36 11.62 -24.76
N CYS A 333 17.26 12.35 -24.60
CA CYS A 333 16.57 12.48 -23.33
C CYS A 333 15.14 11.95 -23.41
N GLN A 334 14.67 11.43 -22.30
CA GLN A 334 13.36 10.84 -22.11
C GLN A 334 12.70 11.45 -20.87
N VAL A 335 11.40 11.68 -20.95
CA VAL A 335 10.61 12.24 -19.86
C VAL A 335 9.66 11.21 -19.32
N ASN A 336 9.60 11.09 -18.02
CA ASN A 336 8.52 10.42 -17.30
C ASN A 336 7.54 11.50 -16.83
N LEU A 337 6.34 11.48 -17.41
CA LEU A 337 5.27 12.43 -17.09
C LEU A 337 4.16 11.69 -16.33
N SER A 338 3.98 12.03 -15.07
CA SER A 338 2.96 11.43 -14.18
C SER A 338 2.94 9.90 -14.20
N GLY A 339 4.15 9.28 -14.14
CA GLY A 339 4.32 7.83 -14.09
C GLY A 339 4.33 7.13 -15.44
N ARG A 340 4.17 7.86 -16.54
CA ARG A 340 4.25 7.32 -17.91
C ARG A 340 5.35 7.97 -18.71
N ILE A 341 6.03 7.17 -19.52
CA ILE A 341 7.04 7.69 -20.44
C ILE A 341 6.35 8.50 -21.52
N TYR A 342 6.80 9.73 -21.71
CA TYR A 342 6.33 10.60 -22.78
C TYR A 342 6.74 10.01 -24.14
N ASN A 343 5.84 10.03 -25.11
CA ASN A 343 6.00 9.29 -26.37
C ASN A 343 7.16 9.77 -27.25
N GLU A 344 7.61 11.01 -27.07
CA GLU A 344 8.70 11.59 -27.84
C GLU A 344 10.00 11.56 -27.04
N THR A 345 11.12 11.34 -27.76
CA THR A 345 12.47 11.49 -27.22
C THR A 345 13.09 12.76 -27.79
N PHE A 346 13.91 13.42 -26.99
CA PHE A 346 14.51 14.70 -27.33
C PHE A 346 16.00 14.51 -27.56
N ASN A 347 16.54 15.00 -28.69
CA ASN A 347 17.93 14.84 -29.07
C ASN A 347 18.61 16.20 -29.19
N GLY A 348 19.85 16.28 -28.74
CA GLY A 348 20.64 17.51 -28.85
C GLY A 348 22.05 17.36 -28.30
N VAL A 349 22.94 18.28 -28.66
CA VAL A 349 24.26 18.38 -28.05
C VAL A 349 24.14 19.21 -26.77
N GLY A 350 24.59 18.66 -25.65
CA GLY A 350 24.51 19.34 -24.37
C GLY A 350 23.05 19.68 -23.94
N LEU A 351 22.08 18.88 -24.36
CA LEU A 351 20.66 19.17 -24.19
C LEU A 351 20.33 19.51 -22.73
N SER A 352 19.80 20.72 -22.51
CA SER A 352 19.47 21.28 -21.20
C SER A 352 18.05 21.84 -21.13
N SER A 353 17.26 21.74 -22.20
CA SER A 353 15.86 22.16 -22.23
C SER A 353 15.05 21.38 -23.24
N ILE A 354 13.75 21.21 -22.95
CA ILE A 354 12.77 20.56 -23.81
C ILE A 354 11.40 21.23 -23.66
N VAL A 355 10.55 21.02 -24.65
CA VAL A 355 9.16 21.47 -24.60
C VAL A 355 8.25 20.26 -24.77
N LEU A 356 7.42 19.99 -23.75
CA LEU A 356 6.34 18.99 -23.80
C LEU A 356 5.08 19.66 -24.33
N LYS A 357 4.42 19.04 -25.29
CA LYS A 357 3.21 19.53 -25.97
C LYS A 357 2.01 18.63 -25.67
N ASN A 358 0.84 19.08 -26.10
CA ASN A 358 -0.42 18.32 -26.00
C ASN A 358 -0.77 17.87 -24.57
N LEU A 359 -0.46 18.73 -23.59
CA LEU A 359 -0.86 18.52 -22.21
C LEU A 359 -2.32 18.94 -22.03
N GLN A 360 -2.97 18.35 -21.05
CA GLN A 360 -4.31 18.78 -20.67
C GLN A 360 -4.24 20.06 -19.83
N PRO A 361 -5.12 21.03 -20.09
CA PRO A 361 -5.21 22.25 -19.30
C PRO A 361 -5.64 21.98 -17.87
N PHE A 362 -5.19 22.82 -16.94
CA PHE A 362 -5.57 22.80 -15.53
C PHE A 362 -5.34 21.46 -14.83
N VAL A 363 -4.27 20.78 -15.20
CA VAL A 363 -3.89 19.47 -14.61
C VAL A 363 -2.55 19.60 -13.93
N LYS A 364 -2.44 18.99 -12.74
CA LYS A 364 -1.16 18.86 -12.02
C LYS A 364 -0.40 17.67 -12.58
N TYR A 365 0.84 17.91 -13.00
CA TYR A 365 1.76 16.93 -13.52
C TYR A 365 3.00 16.80 -12.65
N THR A 366 3.59 15.63 -12.66
CA THR A 366 4.94 15.40 -12.17
C THR A 366 5.84 15.04 -13.34
N ALA A 367 7.02 15.61 -13.41
CA ALA A 367 7.99 15.33 -14.46
C ALA A 367 9.34 14.91 -13.90
N GLN A 368 9.95 13.94 -14.54
CA GLN A 368 11.33 13.54 -14.36
C GLN A 368 11.99 13.39 -15.72
N VAL A 369 13.25 13.75 -15.81
CA VAL A 369 14.02 13.66 -17.05
C VAL A 369 15.23 12.75 -16.83
N ARG A 370 15.52 11.90 -17.78
CA ARG A 370 16.79 11.16 -17.87
C ARG A 370 17.34 11.24 -19.27
N CYS A 371 18.65 11.17 -19.37
CA CYS A 371 19.33 11.26 -20.67
C CYS A 371 20.32 10.12 -20.86
N GLY A 372 20.64 9.80 -22.08
CA GLY A 372 21.66 8.84 -22.47
C GLY A 372 22.54 9.42 -23.57
N SER A 373 23.69 8.81 -23.81
CA SER A 373 24.54 9.16 -24.96
C SER A 373 23.85 8.77 -26.26
N LEU A 374 23.74 9.69 -27.20
CA LEU A 374 23.10 9.41 -28.50
C LEU A 374 24.01 8.58 -29.41
N LYS A 375 25.31 8.86 -29.46
CA LYS A 375 26.24 8.26 -30.43
C LYS A 375 26.54 6.78 -30.13
N HIS A 376 26.76 6.45 -28.88
CA HIS A 376 26.99 5.08 -28.38
C HIS A 376 26.09 4.86 -27.18
N PHE A 377 24.82 4.58 -27.44
CA PHE A 377 23.85 4.38 -26.39
C PHE A 377 24.18 3.09 -25.63
N TYR A 378 24.47 3.24 -24.35
CA TYR A 378 24.73 2.13 -23.45
C TYR A 378 23.50 1.83 -22.62
N LYS A 379 23.09 2.80 -21.82
CA LYS A 379 21.87 2.75 -21.02
C LYS A 379 21.42 4.16 -20.66
N TRP A 380 20.17 4.26 -20.28
CA TRP A 380 19.61 5.49 -19.74
C TRP A 380 20.32 5.90 -18.45
N GLY A 381 20.56 7.17 -18.31
CA GLY A 381 21.04 7.78 -17.07
C GLY A 381 20.03 7.72 -15.93
N ASP A 382 20.42 8.27 -14.80
CA ASP A 382 19.54 8.34 -13.63
C ASP A 382 18.41 9.35 -13.87
N TRP A 383 17.24 9.07 -13.30
CA TRP A 383 16.13 10.01 -13.30
C TRP A 383 16.46 11.23 -12.44
N SER A 384 16.06 12.41 -12.89
CA SER A 384 16.10 13.64 -12.10
C SER A 384 15.19 13.53 -10.87
N LYS A 385 15.33 14.48 -9.97
CA LYS A 385 14.31 14.71 -8.93
C LYS A 385 12.96 14.98 -9.60
N ILE A 386 11.88 14.61 -8.92
CA ILE A 386 10.53 14.92 -9.37
C ILE A 386 10.31 16.41 -9.29
N THR A 387 9.86 17.00 -10.39
CA THR A 387 9.40 18.39 -10.47
C THR A 387 7.90 18.36 -10.67
N GLU A 388 7.18 19.15 -9.89
CA GLU A 388 5.72 19.30 -9.99
C GLU A 388 5.39 20.62 -10.67
N PHE A 389 4.44 20.58 -11.57
CA PHE A 389 3.87 21.77 -12.19
C PHE A 389 2.39 21.59 -12.47
N SER A 390 1.68 22.70 -12.65
CA SER A 390 0.30 22.69 -13.10
C SER A 390 0.18 23.47 -14.39
N THR A 391 -0.50 22.91 -15.37
CA THR A 391 -0.86 23.66 -16.61
C THR A 391 -1.87 24.76 -16.27
N LYS A 392 -1.79 25.86 -17.01
CA LYS A 392 -2.75 26.97 -16.88
C LYS A 392 -4.12 26.53 -17.42
N GLU A 393 -5.14 27.27 -17.09
CA GLU A 393 -6.46 27.14 -17.66
C GLU A 393 -6.46 27.44 -19.15
N ASP A 394 -7.37 26.80 -19.87
CA ASP A 394 -7.69 27.08 -21.27
C ASP A 394 -9.20 27.35 -21.40
N ILE A 395 -9.65 27.90 -22.50
CA ILE A 395 -11.07 28.12 -22.73
C ILE A 395 -11.84 26.79 -22.65
N PRO A 396 -13.02 26.77 -21.98
CA PRO A 396 -13.85 25.57 -21.87
C PRO A 396 -14.31 25.05 -23.24
N GLU A 397 -14.69 23.78 -23.31
CA GLU A 397 -15.44 23.23 -24.45
C GLU A 397 -16.89 23.75 -24.46
N ALA A 398 -17.55 23.65 -25.61
CA ALA A 398 -18.96 23.99 -25.76
C ALA A 398 -19.81 23.10 -24.84
N VAL A 399 -20.82 23.71 -24.19
CA VAL A 399 -21.72 23.01 -23.27
C VAL A 399 -22.75 22.18 -24.03
N ASP A 400 -23.21 21.07 -23.46
CA ASP A 400 -24.35 20.33 -23.99
C ASP A 400 -25.63 20.97 -23.51
N VAL A 401 -26.38 21.58 -24.43
CA VAL A 401 -27.61 22.38 -24.18
C VAL A 401 -28.83 21.63 -24.63
N TRP A 402 -29.93 21.74 -23.85
CA TRP A 402 -31.23 21.16 -24.16
C TRP A 402 -32.37 22.11 -23.77
N ILE A 403 -33.55 21.92 -24.35
CA ILE A 403 -34.79 22.64 -24.03
C ILE A 403 -35.80 21.69 -23.41
N HIS A 404 -36.41 22.09 -22.34
CA HIS A 404 -37.52 21.38 -21.72
C HIS A 404 -38.78 22.26 -21.79
N TYR A 405 -39.84 21.72 -22.41
CA TYR A 405 -41.15 22.35 -22.50
C TYR A 405 -42.05 21.87 -21.36
N SER A 406 -42.48 22.78 -20.50
CA SER A 406 -43.50 22.56 -19.49
C SER A 406 -44.74 23.36 -19.82
N GLU A 407 -45.90 22.98 -19.28
CA GLU A 407 -47.19 23.64 -19.53
C GLU A 407 -47.19 25.15 -19.26
N GLN A 408 -46.32 25.63 -18.38
CA GLN A 408 -46.30 27.04 -17.95
C GLN A 408 -45.06 27.83 -18.40
N ASN A 409 -43.92 27.12 -18.65
CA ASN A 409 -42.64 27.77 -18.93
C ASN A 409 -41.77 26.90 -19.82
N THR A 410 -40.91 27.54 -20.61
CA THR A 410 -39.82 26.86 -21.34
C THR A 410 -38.54 27.05 -20.58
N SER A 411 -37.84 26.00 -20.34
CA SER A 411 -36.54 26.02 -19.64
C SER A 411 -35.40 25.61 -20.56
N VAL A 412 -34.32 26.36 -20.56
CA VAL A 412 -33.07 25.99 -21.21
C VAL A 412 -32.15 25.42 -20.16
N LEU A 413 -31.64 24.24 -20.42
CA LEU A 413 -30.79 23.49 -19.53
C LEU A 413 -29.44 23.16 -20.20
N TRP A 414 -28.40 23.04 -19.43
CA TRP A 414 -27.10 22.59 -19.92
C TRP A 414 -26.43 21.71 -18.92
N LYS A 415 -25.59 20.77 -19.40
CA LYS A 415 -24.81 19.89 -18.56
C LYS A 415 -23.57 20.59 -18.06
N PRO A 416 -23.19 20.36 -16.79
CA PRO A 416 -21.90 20.80 -16.32
C PRO A 416 -20.79 20.13 -17.12
N LEU A 417 -19.77 20.90 -17.48
CA LEU A 417 -18.59 20.35 -18.15
C LEU A 417 -17.79 19.46 -17.17
N THR A 418 -17.32 18.34 -17.65
CA THR A 418 -16.38 17.49 -16.90
C THR A 418 -15.06 18.25 -16.68
N GLN A 419 -14.23 17.80 -15.73
CA GLN A 419 -12.93 18.39 -15.48
C GLN A 419 -12.06 18.46 -16.74
N GLN A 420 -12.18 17.51 -17.65
CA GLN A 420 -11.43 17.50 -18.89
C GLN A 420 -11.96 18.52 -19.90
N GLN A 421 -13.25 18.79 -19.91
CA GLN A 421 -13.91 19.72 -20.83
C GLN A 421 -13.92 21.17 -20.32
N SER A 422 -13.88 21.36 -19.01
CA SER A 422 -13.89 22.69 -18.40
C SER A 422 -12.56 23.42 -18.57
N HIS A 423 -11.48 22.68 -18.78
CA HIS A 423 -10.11 23.19 -18.93
C HIS A 423 -9.68 24.15 -17.82
N GLY A 424 -10.40 24.19 -16.71
CA GLY A 424 -10.25 25.10 -15.60
C GLY A 424 -11.46 25.08 -14.66
N ILE A 425 -11.56 26.08 -13.82
CA ILE A 425 -12.69 26.27 -12.91
C ILE A 425 -13.76 27.10 -13.58
N ILE A 426 -14.93 26.52 -13.79
CA ILE A 426 -16.08 27.26 -14.36
C ILE A 426 -16.53 28.28 -13.32
N THR A 427 -16.47 29.53 -13.68
CA THR A 427 -16.90 30.70 -12.87
C THR A 427 -18.36 31.06 -13.11
N GLY A 428 -18.92 30.67 -14.26
CA GLY A 428 -20.30 30.93 -14.59
C GLY A 428 -20.62 30.55 -16.03
N TYR A 429 -21.81 30.93 -16.44
CA TYR A 429 -22.32 30.72 -17.79
C TYR A 429 -22.87 32.03 -18.34
N GLU A 430 -22.75 32.19 -19.63
CA GLU A 430 -23.31 33.33 -20.37
C GLU A 430 -24.40 32.85 -21.31
N ILE A 431 -25.59 33.42 -21.18
CA ILE A 431 -26.70 33.10 -22.05
C ILE A 431 -27.08 34.35 -22.90
N THR A 432 -27.21 34.15 -24.19
CA THR A 432 -27.67 35.15 -25.13
C THR A 432 -28.96 34.70 -25.78
N ILE A 433 -29.98 35.54 -25.74
CA ILE A 433 -31.29 35.30 -26.34
C ILE A 433 -31.47 36.33 -27.47
N GLU A 434 -31.63 35.86 -28.69
CA GLU A 434 -31.80 36.69 -29.89
C GLU A 434 -33.15 36.36 -30.56
N ASN A 435 -33.82 37.42 -31.07
CA ASN A 435 -34.97 37.26 -31.94
C ASN A 435 -34.46 37.33 -33.38
N PRO A 436 -34.62 36.28 -34.22
CA PRO A 436 -34.18 36.33 -35.62
C PRO A 436 -34.83 37.41 -36.50
N LYS A 437 -36.04 37.86 -36.11
CA LYS A 437 -36.74 38.93 -36.83
C LYS A 437 -36.32 40.35 -36.45
N ASP A 438 -35.75 40.50 -35.25
CA ASP A 438 -35.28 41.77 -34.70
C ASP A 438 -33.95 41.58 -34.00
N ALA A 439 -32.85 41.62 -34.75
CA ALA A 439 -31.51 41.46 -34.23
C ALA A 439 -31.09 42.55 -33.22
N SER A 440 -31.84 43.63 -33.09
CA SER A 440 -31.61 44.68 -32.10
C SER A 440 -32.04 44.30 -30.69
N ARG A 441 -32.89 43.28 -30.53
CA ARG A 441 -33.35 42.75 -29.24
C ARG A 441 -32.48 41.56 -28.79
N LYS A 442 -31.27 41.85 -28.39
CA LYS A 442 -30.36 40.86 -27.85
C LYS A 442 -30.34 41.00 -26.32
N ILE A 443 -30.87 39.96 -25.65
CA ILE A 443 -30.80 39.87 -24.18
C ILE A 443 -29.58 39.10 -23.81
N TYR A 444 -28.73 39.71 -23.00
CA TYR A 444 -27.50 39.11 -22.49
C TYR A 444 -27.64 38.90 -20.98
N LYS A 445 -27.31 37.71 -20.49
CA LYS A 445 -27.35 37.38 -19.08
C LYS A 445 -26.10 36.59 -18.66
N GLU A 446 -25.47 37.06 -17.63
CA GLU A 446 -24.43 36.29 -16.96
C GLU A 446 -25.06 35.55 -15.77
N LEU A 447 -24.87 34.25 -15.73
CA LEU A 447 -25.37 33.36 -14.72
C LEU A 447 -24.18 32.77 -13.97
N ASN A 448 -24.30 32.67 -12.67
CA ASN A 448 -23.24 32.01 -11.85
C ASN A 448 -23.21 30.48 -12.17
N THR A 449 -23.26 29.64 -11.18
CA THR A 449 -23.19 28.18 -11.34
C THR A 449 -24.51 27.50 -11.64
N GLN A 450 -25.57 28.24 -12.00
CA GLN A 450 -26.86 27.67 -12.36
C GLN A 450 -26.75 26.91 -13.68
N LEU A 451 -27.41 25.75 -13.77
CA LEU A 451 -27.41 24.87 -14.95
C LEU A 451 -28.74 24.96 -15.76
N CYS A 452 -29.58 25.88 -15.41
CA CYS A 452 -30.81 26.13 -16.15
C CYS A 452 -31.22 27.60 -16.10
N TYR A 453 -31.96 27.99 -17.10
CA TYR A 453 -32.59 29.32 -17.23
C TYR A 453 -34.03 29.20 -17.72
N ASN A 454 -34.95 29.81 -16.98
CA ASN A 454 -36.36 29.79 -17.35
C ASN A 454 -36.68 30.99 -18.24
N ILE A 455 -37.25 30.70 -19.35
CA ILE A 455 -37.74 31.70 -20.29
C ILE A 455 -39.23 31.86 -20.06
N THR A 456 -39.64 33.03 -19.53
CA THR A 456 -41.07 33.36 -19.41
C THR A 456 -41.68 33.50 -20.78
N SER A 457 -42.79 32.80 -21.02
CA SER A 457 -43.58 32.88 -22.23
C SER A 457 -44.14 34.29 -22.34
N GLY A 458 -43.42 35.16 -23.06
CA GLY A 458 -43.98 36.45 -23.48
C GLY A 458 -44.77 36.21 -24.76
N ASN A 459 -45.80 37.05 -25.01
CA ASN A 459 -46.63 37.01 -26.24
C ASN A 459 -45.87 37.37 -27.53
N GLU A 460 -44.64 36.83 -27.70
CA GLU A 460 -43.84 37.07 -28.90
C GLU A 460 -44.06 35.94 -29.91
N GLU A 461 -44.64 36.29 -31.06
CA GLU A 461 -44.90 35.38 -32.19
C GLU A 461 -43.66 35.08 -33.04
N SER A 462 -42.51 34.95 -32.46
CA SER A 462 -41.28 34.65 -33.19
C SER A 462 -40.36 33.67 -32.45
N ASP A 463 -39.72 32.81 -33.22
CA ASP A 463 -38.71 31.89 -32.75
C ASP A 463 -37.56 32.64 -32.03
N ARG A 464 -36.94 32.02 -31.08
CA ARG A 464 -35.81 32.61 -30.32
C ARG A 464 -34.57 31.75 -30.47
N ILE A 465 -33.46 32.38 -30.82
CA ILE A 465 -32.14 31.71 -30.85
C ILE A 465 -31.46 31.91 -29.51
N ILE A 466 -31.12 30.84 -28.87
CA ILE A 466 -30.44 30.86 -27.59
C ILE A 466 -29.03 30.33 -27.76
N ARG A 467 -28.04 31.06 -27.21
CA ARG A 467 -26.65 30.63 -27.15
C ARG A 467 -26.20 30.59 -25.73
N VAL A 468 -25.56 29.50 -25.35
CA VAL A 468 -25.03 29.30 -24.01
C VAL A 468 -23.53 29.03 -24.13
N SER A 469 -22.72 29.76 -23.35
CA SER A 469 -21.26 29.58 -23.23
C SER A 469 -20.88 29.40 -21.76
N ALA A 470 -19.96 28.49 -21.48
CA ALA A 470 -19.32 28.36 -20.18
C ALA A 470 -18.17 29.36 -20.07
N LYS A 471 -17.87 29.85 -18.86
CA LYS A 471 -16.83 30.85 -18.57
C LYS A 471 -15.88 30.32 -17.51
N ASN A 472 -14.61 30.43 -17.76
CA ASN A 472 -13.54 30.25 -16.76
C ASN A 472 -12.60 31.46 -16.81
N SER A 473 -11.47 31.44 -16.11
CA SER A 473 -10.52 32.57 -16.08
C SER A 473 -9.82 32.80 -17.43
N ALA A 474 -9.73 31.78 -18.30
CA ALA A 474 -9.14 31.89 -19.63
C ALA A 474 -10.09 32.50 -20.67
N GLY A 475 -11.39 32.46 -20.44
CA GLY A 475 -12.38 33.05 -21.33
C GLY A 475 -13.69 32.26 -21.44
N LEU A 476 -14.42 32.55 -22.51
CA LEU A 476 -15.72 31.91 -22.86
C LEU A 476 -15.49 30.74 -23.79
N SER A 477 -16.27 29.68 -23.59
CA SER A 477 -16.34 28.56 -24.51
C SER A 477 -16.98 28.99 -25.86
N PRO A 478 -16.78 28.21 -26.94
CA PRO A 478 -17.64 28.33 -28.09
C PRO A 478 -19.11 28.21 -27.67
N PRO A 479 -20.03 29.05 -28.24
CA PRO A 479 -21.43 29.02 -27.89
C PRO A 479 -22.16 27.80 -28.44
N SER A 480 -22.91 27.13 -27.61
CA SER A 480 -23.88 26.14 -28.03
C SER A 480 -25.22 26.82 -28.35
N THR A 481 -25.73 26.60 -29.55
CA THR A 481 -26.93 27.25 -30.04
C THR A 481 -28.12 26.29 -30.09
N ILE A 482 -29.27 26.74 -29.62
CA ILE A 482 -30.54 26.02 -29.72
C ILE A 482 -31.67 27.02 -30.09
N ILE A 483 -32.65 26.55 -30.88
CA ILE A 483 -33.78 27.35 -31.33
C ILE A 483 -35.03 26.94 -30.56
N ILE A 484 -35.74 27.91 -30.00
CA ILE A 484 -37.03 27.74 -29.36
C ILE A 484 -38.10 28.23 -30.34
N PRO A 485 -38.98 27.34 -30.83
CA PRO A 485 -40.05 27.73 -31.71
C PRO A 485 -41.11 28.56 -30.98
N SER A 486 -41.78 29.45 -31.70
CA SER A 486 -42.90 30.24 -31.18
C SER A 486 -44.12 29.40 -30.79
N TYR A 487 -44.32 28.28 -31.46
CA TYR A 487 -45.37 27.31 -31.16
C TYR A 487 -44.76 25.89 -31.06
N PRO A 488 -44.51 25.39 -29.88
CA PRO A 488 -44.03 24.02 -29.75
C PRO A 488 -45.16 23.03 -30.03
N ASP A 489 -44.92 22.12 -30.98
CA ASP A 489 -45.84 21.02 -31.29
C ASP A 489 -45.56 19.87 -30.29
N ASN A 490 -46.34 19.83 -29.21
CA ASN A 490 -46.12 18.94 -28.05
C ASN A 490 -47.28 17.97 -27.77
N GLU A 491 -48.25 17.87 -28.64
CA GLU A 491 -49.39 16.96 -28.47
C GLU A 491 -49.06 15.55 -28.99
N VAL A 492 -48.70 14.67 -28.09
CA VAL A 492 -48.51 13.24 -28.33
C VAL A 492 -49.15 12.47 -27.18
N ASP A 493 -49.87 11.41 -27.49
CA ASP A 493 -50.48 10.52 -26.51
C ASP A 493 -49.43 9.91 -25.58
N ILE A 494 -49.69 9.95 -24.27
CA ILE A 494 -48.83 9.38 -23.25
C ILE A 494 -49.05 7.87 -23.18
N SER A 495 -48.07 7.09 -23.54
CA SER A 495 -48.04 5.63 -23.42
C SER A 495 -47.31 5.15 -22.15
N LEU A 496 -47.63 3.93 -21.71
CA LEU A 496 -46.83 3.30 -20.65
C LEU A 496 -45.56 2.75 -21.26
N ILE A 497 -44.45 2.99 -20.58
CA ILE A 497 -43.16 2.44 -20.98
C ILE A 497 -42.99 1.02 -20.43
N SER A 498 -42.49 0.13 -21.27
CA SER A 498 -42.06 -1.20 -20.81
C SER A 498 -40.70 -1.11 -20.15
N SER A 499 -40.53 -1.83 -19.05
CA SER A 499 -39.22 -1.97 -18.38
C SER A 499 -38.74 -3.41 -18.45
N SER A 500 -37.45 -3.59 -18.74
CA SER A 500 -36.78 -4.87 -18.63
C SER A 500 -35.48 -4.70 -17.84
N ASN A 501 -35.22 -5.63 -16.89
CA ASN A 501 -33.99 -5.65 -16.10
C ASN A 501 -33.61 -4.33 -15.41
N GLY A 502 -34.59 -3.52 -15.00
CA GLY A 502 -34.34 -2.23 -14.33
C GLY A 502 -33.95 -1.09 -15.28
N SER A 503 -34.15 -1.25 -16.56
CA SER A 503 -33.98 -0.23 -17.61
C SER A 503 -35.27 0.08 -18.34
N PHE A 504 -35.35 1.24 -18.96
CA PHE A 504 -36.42 1.59 -19.87
C PHE A 504 -36.05 1.24 -21.31
N GLU A 505 -36.89 0.52 -22.00
CA GLU A 505 -36.76 0.26 -23.43
C GLU A 505 -37.77 1.12 -24.18
N MET A 506 -37.27 1.91 -25.10
CA MET A 506 -38.11 2.78 -25.93
C MET A 506 -37.68 2.69 -27.39
N SER A 507 -38.62 2.44 -28.26
CA SER A 507 -38.43 2.44 -29.71
C SER A 507 -39.32 3.49 -30.35
N TRP A 508 -38.87 4.06 -31.43
CA TRP A 508 -39.63 5.04 -32.25
C TRP A 508 -39.35 4.80 -33.72
N GLU A 509 -40.14 5.38 -34.56
CA GLU A 509 -39.96 5.36 -36.01
C GLU A 509 -38.97 6.43 -36.43
N GLU A 510 -38.15 6.13 -37.45
CA GLU A 510 -37.24 7.11 -38.03
C GLU A 510 -38.00 8.30 -38.59
N TYR A 511 -37.56 9.51 -38.18
CA TYR A 511 -38.17 10.74 -38.68
C TYR A 511 -37.36 11.26 -39.88
N PRO A 512 -38.00 11.35 -41.11
CA PRO A 512 -37.27 11.66 -42.35
C PRO A 512 -36.58 13.02 -42.38
N TYR A 513 -36.99 13.95 -41.52
CA TYR A 513 -36.42 15.30 -41.43
C TYR A 513 -35.48 15.49 -40.23
N SER A 514 -35.05 14.42 -39.64
CA SER A 514 -34.03 14.48 -38.61
C SER A 514 -32.66 14.74 -39.24
N THR A 515 -32.03 15.88 -38.93
CA THR A 515 -30.76 16.32 -39.50
C THR A 515 -29.57 16.10 -38.55
N CYS A 516 -29.85 16.00 -37.27
CA CYS A 516 -28.81 15.90 -36.20
C CYS A 516 -29.11 14.78 -35.17
N GLY A 517 -29.90 13.75 -35.61
CA GLY A 517 -30.23 12.60 -34.76
C GLY A 517 -31.40 12.88 -33.81
N TYR A 518 -31.36 12.22 -32.67
CA TYR A 518 -32.46 12.22 -31.71
C TYR A 518 -31.99 12.63 -30.32
N VAL A 519 -32.93 13.13 -29.51
CA VAL A 519 -32.71 13.42 -28.10
C VAL A 519 -33.76 12.70 -27.28
N VAL A 520 -33.33 11.89 -26.36
CA VAL A 520 -34.20 11.28 -25.35
C VAL A 520 -34.04 12.07 -24.05
N GLU A 521 -35.17 12.57 -23.58
CA GLU A 521 -35.30 13.32 -22.33
C GLU A 521 -36.04 12.50 -21.30
N TRP A 522 -35.64 12.53 -20.05
CA TRP A 522 -36.36 11.91 -18.94
C TRP A 522 -36.26 12.71 -17.64
N PHE A 523 -37.33 12.63 -16.85
CA PHE A 523 -37.41 13.29 -15.55
C PHE A 523 -38.44 12.58 -14.64
N PRO A 524 -38.29 12.69 -13.31
CA PRO A 524 -39.29 12.18 -12.38
C PRO A 524 -40.63 12.91 -12.54
N THR A 525 -41.68 12.17 -12.82
CA THR A 525 -43.01 12.72 -13.13
C THR A 525 -43.59 13.61 -12.01
N TYR A 526 -43.25 13.33 -10.76
CA TYR A 526 -43.74 14.09 -9.61
C TYR A 526 -42.93 15.37 -9.31
N LYS A 527 -41.71 15.45 -9.79
CA LYS A 527 -40.84 16.62 -9.63
C LYS A 527 -41.05 17.58 -10.79
N LYS A 528 -42.04 18.41 -10.70
CA LYS A 528 -42.23 19.55 -11.61
C LYS A 528 -41.19 20.67 -11.42
N THR A 529 -40.03 20.35 -10.74
CA THR A 529 -38.95 21.33 -10.57
C THR A 529 -38.17 21.47 -11.85
N GLN A 530 -38.16 22.61 -12.39
CA GLN A 530 -37.73 23.03 -13.73
C GLN A 530 -36.28 22.67 -14.13
N CYS A 531 -35.45 22.19 -13.23
CA CYS A 531 -34.03 21.88 -13.50
C CYS A 531 -33.64 20.42 -13.22
N ALA A 532 -34.62 19.51 -13.11
CA ALA A 532 -34.35 18.09 -12.80
C ALA A 532 -34.54 17.18 -14.02
N VAL A 533 -34.25 17.70 -15.19
CA VAL A 533 -34.42 17.01 -16.48
C VAL A 533 -33.03 16.50 -16.93
N GLU A 534 -33.00 15.24 -17.29
CA GLU A 534 -31.84 14.60 -17.89
C GLU A 534 -32.10 14.29 -19.36
N TRP A 535 -31.05 14.28 -20.18
CA TRP A 535 -31.17 13.95 -21.60
C TRP A 535 -29.93 13.26 -22.15
N LYS A 536 -30.15 12.56 -23.29
CA LYS A 536 -29.07 11.95 -24.06
C LYS A 536 -29.32 12.24 -25.56
N LYS A 537 -28.23 12.67 -26.23
CA LYS A 537 -28.23 12.83 -27.70
C LYS A 537 -27.78 11.52 -28.35
N ILE A 538 -28.44 11.15 -29.41
CA ILE A 538 -28.17 9.96 -30.23
C ILE A 538 -27.94 10.47 -31.66
N SER A 539 -26.71 10.42 -32.16
CA SER A 539 -26.29 11.05 -33.42
C SER A 539 -26.70 10.29 -34.66
N GLU A 540 -26.78 8.96 -34.59
CA GLU A 540 -27.19 8.10 -35.69
C GLU A 540 -28.10 6.99 -35.18
N CYS A 541 -29.00 6.52 -36.03
CA CYS A 541 -30.04 5.60 -35.61
C CYS A 541 -30.09 4.39 -36.56
N ASP A 542 -29.30 3.36 -36.30
CA ASP A 542 -29.39 2.09 -37.03
C ASP A 542 -30.70 1.32 -36.74
N THR A 543 -31.24 1.46 -35.53
CA THR A 543 -32.40 0.73 -35.04
C THR A 543 -33.48 1.63 -34.43
N CYS A 544 -33.27 2.93 -34.31
CA CYS A 544 -34.16 3.91 -33.65
C CYS A 544 -34.69 3.39 -32.30
N ALA A 545 -33.85 2.86 -31.49
CA ALA A 545 -34.17 2.34 -30.18
C ALA A 545 -33.30 2.99 -29.10
N PHE A 546 -33.93 3.30 -28.00
CA PHE A 546 -33.24 3.73 -26.78
C PHE A 546 -33.37 2.63 -25.74
N ASP A 547 -32.26 2.10 -25.39
CA ASP A 547 -32.14 1.29 -24.21
C ASP A 547 -31.57 2.15 -23.10
N SER A 548 -32.40 2.46 -22.11
CA SER A 548 -31.97 3.16 -20.92
C SER A 548 -31.17 2.19 -20.04
N TRP A 549 -30.06 1.78 -20.55
CA TRP A 549 -29.19 0.97 -19.78
C TRP A 549 -28.85 1.63 -18.45
N ASN A 550 -28.58 0.78 -17.51
CA ASN A 550 -28.21 1.09 -16.16
C ASN A 550 -26.83 1.79 -16.12
N GLN A 551 -26.73 3.02 -16.62
CA GLN A 551 -25.59 3.86 -16.32
C GLN A 551 -25.76 4.44 -14.92
N SER A 552 -25.24 3.67 -13.95
CA SER A 552 -24.84 4.17 -12.64
C SER A 552 -25.79 5.18 -12.01
N GLY A 553 -26.90 4.74 -11.49
CA GLY A 553 -27.69 5.50 -10.51
C GLY A 553 -28.50 6.69 -11.02
N ALA A 554 -28.57 6.94 -12.33
CA ALA A 554 -29.37 8.03 -12.89
C ALA A 554 -30.87 7.76 -12.79
N ILE A 555 -31.29 6.50 -12.90
CA ILE A 555 -32.68 6.09 -12.76
C ILE A 555 -32.88 5.37 -11.45
N LYS A 556 -33.76 5.89 -10.60
CA LYS A 556 -34.04 5.34 -9.27
C LYS A 556 -35.21 4.38 -9.30
N GLU A 557 -35.05 3.25 -8.62
CA GLU A 557 -36.13 2.29 -8.42
C GLU A 557 -37.27 2.91 -7.61
N GLY A 558 -38.51 2.55 -7.95
CA GLY A 558 -39.70 3.06 -7.27
C GLY A 558 -40.07 4.51 -7.67
N VAL A 559 -39.34 5.11 -8.59
CA VAL A 559 -39.64 6.48 -9.07
C VAL A 559 -40.30 6.41 -10.45
N ARG A 560 -41.44 7.10 -10.62
CA ARG A 560 -42.12 7.25 -11.90
C ARG A 560 -41.40 8.30 -12.74
N TYR A 561 -40.99 7.91 -13.93
CA TYR A 561 -40.35 8.80 -14.91
C TYR A 561 -41.25 9.06 -16.10
N THR A 562 -41.22 10.30 -16.62
CA THR A 562 -41.68 10.66 -17.94
C THR A 562 -40.48 10.64 -18.88
N VAL A 563 -40.58 9.90 -19.97
CA VAL A 563 -39.52 9.78 -21.00
C VAL A 563 -40.07 10.27 -22.31
N SER A 564 -39.36 11.19 -22.95
CA SER A 564 -39.76 11.80 -24.21
C SER A 564 -38.68 11.65 -25.28
N VAL A 565 -39.04 11.37 -26.52
CA VAL A 565 -38.11 11.29 -27.64
C VAL A 565 -38.40 12.45 -28.59
N TYR A 566 -37.36 13.18 -28.95
CA TYR A 566 -37.40 14.26 -29.90
C TYR A 566 -36.50 13.96 -31.11
N ALA A 567 -36.97 14.27 -32.31
CA ALA A 567 -36.09 14.39 -33.47
C ALA A 567 -35.42 15.76 -33.47
N CYS A 568 -34.11 15.76 -33.72
CA CYS A 568 -33.33 16.97 -33.89
C CYS A 568 -33.45 17.43 -35.34
N THR A 569 -33.99 18.63 -35.59
CA THR A 569 -34.14 19.24 -36.92
C THR A 569 -33.42 20.58 -36.95
N ASP A 570 -33.19 21.13 -38.15
CA ASP A 570 -32.52 22.43 -38.30
C ASP A 570 -33.33 23.59 -37.71
N ASP A 571 -34.66 23.45 -37.64
CA ASP A 571 -35.55 24.50 -37.14
C ASP A 571 -35.76 24.41 -35.63
N SER A 572 -36.19 23.24 -35.14
CA SER A 572 -36.49 23.04 -33.72
C SER A 572 -36.68 21.55 -33.37
N PRO A 573 -36.49 21.14 -32.11
CA PRO A 573 -36.76 19.76 -31.71
C PRO A 573 -38.24 19.38 -31.87
N LYS A 574 -38.52 18.28 -32.59
CA LYS A 574 -39.88 17.74 -32.82
C LYS A 574 -40.14 16.58 -31.87
N LEU A 575 -41.17 16.68 -31.03
CA LEU A 575 -41.58 15.59 -30.16
C LEU A 575 -42.17 14.43 -30.97
N LEU A 576 -41.62 13.25 -30.84
CA LEU A 576 -42.05 12.02 -31.50
C LEU A 576 -42.90 11.11 -30.62
N LYS A 577 -42.45 10.94 -29.36
CA LYS A 577 -43.08 10.01 -28.43
C LYS A 577 -42.88 10.45 -26.98
N ARG A 578 -43.89 10.19 -26.15
CA ARG A 578 -43.84 10.40 -24.71
C ARG A 578 -44.41 9.21 -23.97
N SER A 579 -43.74 8.73 -22.99
CA SER A 579 -44.13 7.55 -22.19
C SER A 579 -43.84 7.76 -20.72
N GLU A 580 -44.62 7.09 -19.88
CA GLU A 580 -44.42 7.12 -18.44
C GLU A 580 -44.29 5.71 -17.86
N GLY A 581 -43.47 5.56 -16.82
CA GLY A 581 -43.31 4.28 -16.14
C GLY A 581 -42.27 4.25 -15.03
N TYR A 582 -42.10 3.07 -14.52
CA TYR A 582 -41.09 2.74 -13.48
C TYR A 582 -40.09 1.76 -14.08
N ALA A 583 -38.81 1.98 -13.80
CA ALA A 583 -37.78 1.03 -14.22
C ALA A 583 -37.84 -0.27 -13.40
N ILE A 584 -38.05 -0.14 -12.10
CA ILE A 584 -38.32 -1.23 -11.15
C ILE A 584 -39.40 -0.69 -10.22
N GLU A 585 -40.52 -1.38 -10.15
CA GLU A 585 -41.52 -1.10 -9.12
C GLU A 585 -41.13 -1.64 -7.77
N LYS A 586 -41.48 -0.89 -6.73
CA LYS A 586 -41.29 -1.27 -5.33
C LYS A 586 -42.64 -1.28 -4.60
N GLN A 587 -42.58 -1.72 -3.36
CA GLN A 587 -43.72 -1.65 -2.45
C GLN A 587 -44.17 -0.21 -2.26
N PRO A 588 -45.48 0.09 -2.38
CA PRO A 588 -45.99 1.43 -2.19
C PRO A 588 -45.92 1.88 -0.73
N GLY A 589 -46.00 3.18 -0.54
CA GLY A 589 -46.18 3.77 0.77
C GLY A 589 -47.51 3.43 1.43
N LYS A 590 -47.65 3.86 2.65
CA LYS A 590 -48.87 3.69 3.44
C LYS A 590 -50.04 4.55 2.89
N VAL A 591 -51.26 3.99 2.84
CA VAL A 591 -52.46 4.78 2.51
C VAL A 591 -52.73 5.84 3.58
N GLU A 592 -53.17 7.02 3.16
CA GLU A 592 -53.44 8.13 4.05
C GLU A 592 -54.94 8.30 4.34
N HIS A 593 -55.31 9.01 5.36
CA HIS A 593 -56.67 9.37 5.73
C HIS A 593 -57.66 8.19 5.79
N LEU A 594 -57.21 7.05 6.36
CA LEU A 594 -58.07 5.87 6.54
C LEU A 594 -59.15 6.17 7.59
N GLU A 595 -60.40 6.28 7.09
CA GLU A 595 -61.61 6.49 7.90
C GLU A 595 -62.52 5.28 7.86
N ALA A 596 -63.13 5.01 9.04
CA ALA A 596 -64.16 3.99 9.14
C ALA A 596 -65.47 4.68 9.61
N LYS A 597 -66.55 4.50 8.84
CA LYS A 597 -67.88 5.03 9.19
C LYS A 597 -68.87 3.92 9.39
N ASN A 598 -69.54 3.95 10.55
CA ASN A 598 -70.57 2.96 10.88
C ASN A 598 -71.95 3.34 10.27
N LYS A 599 -72.50 2.47 9.42
CA LYS A 599 -73.85 2.57 8.83
C LYS A 599 -74.71 1.40 9.30
N GLY A 600 -74.79 1.19 10.58
CA GLY A 600 -75.50 0.03 11.23
C GLY A 600 -74.62 -1.22 11.22
N ARG A 601 -75.01 -2.27 10.48
CA ARG A 601 -74.20 -3.50 10.32
C ARG A 601 -73.19 -3.40 9.17
N ASN A 602 -73.22 -2.32 8.43
CA ASN A 602 -72.25 -2.04 7.37
C ASN A 602 -71.24 -1.03 7.84
N VAL A 603 -69.96 -1.34 7.68
CA VAL A 603 -68.82 -0.42 7.91
C VAL A 603 -68.31 0.01 6.53
N GLU A 604 -68.36 1.28 6.28
CA GLU A 604 -67.76 1.90 5.10
C GLU A 604 -66.31 2.34 5.49
N LEU A 605 -65.33 1.76 4.82
CA LEU A 605 -63.93 2.21 4.91
C LEU A 605 -63.64 3.05 3.70
N SER A 606 -63.01 4.18 3.91
CA SER A 606 -62.52 5.06 2.84
C SER A 606 -61.09 5.57 3.17
N TRP A 607 -60.25 5.77 2.20
CA TRP A 607 -58.90 6.29 2.37
C TRP A 607 -58.52 7.13 1.17
N ALA A 608 -57.47 7.93 1.32
CA ALA A 608 -56.90 8.67 0.20
C ALA A 608 -55.95 7.75 -0.60
N GLU A 609 -55.87 7.96 -1.91
CA GLU A 609 -54.87 7.28 -2.74
C GLU A 609 -53.46 7.60 -2.25
N VAL A 610 -52.55 6.64 -2.44
CA VAL A 610 -51.14 6.85 -2.09
C VAL A 610 -50.59 7.98 -3.02
N PRO A 611 -49.96 9.03 -2.44
CA PRO A 611 -49.38 10.12 -3.21
C PRO A 611 -48.41 9.62 -4.28
N LEU A 612 -48.34 10.23 -5.45
CA LEU A 612 -47.52 9.81 -6.59
C LEU A 612 -46.05 9.57 -6.21
N GLU A 613 -45.52 10.36 -5.28
CA GLU A 613 -44.13 10.25 -4.75
C GLU A 613 -43.90 8.97 -3.97
N GLN A 614 -44.95 8.38 -3.41
CA GLN A 614 -44.91 7.21 -2.54
C GLN A 614 -45.56 5.98 -3.18
N GLN A 615 -46.07 6.07 -4.41
CA GLN A 615 -46.67 4.92 -5.11
C GLN A 615 -45.63 3.85 -5.39
N ASN A 616 -44.40 4.23 -5.67
CA ASN A 616 -43.24 3.35 -5.92
C ASN A 616 -43.46 2.30 -7.04
N GLY A 617 -44.65 2.33 -7.69
CA GLY A 617 -45.11 1.45 -8.75
C GLY A 617 -46.53 1.77 -9.12
N PHE A 618 -47.07 1.16 -10.14
CA PHE A 618 -48.47 1.30 -10.50
C PHE A 618 -49.34 0.58 -9.48
N ILE A 619 -50.22 1.32 -8.76
CA ILE A 619 -51.12 0.72 -7.79
C ILE A 619 -52.06 -0.24 -8.50
N GLN A 620 -51.96 -1.53 -8.20
CA GLN A 620 -52.86 -2.58 -8.77
C GLN A 620 -54.14 -2.75 -7.94
N GLY A 621 -54.13 -2.30 -6.69
CA GLY A 621 -55.24 -2.34 -5.81
C GLY A 621 -54.85 -2.20 -4.35
N TYR A 622 -55.84 -2.46 -3.48
CA TYR A 622 -55.71 -2.38 -2.05
C TYR A 622 -56.16 -3.70 -1.37
N LYS A 623 -55.42 -4.09 -0.37
CA LYS A 623 -55.74 -5.25 0.46
C LYS A 623 -56.32 -4.77 1.81
N VAL A 624 -57.50 -5.18 2.09
CA VAL A 624 -58.22 -4.82 3.33
C VAL A 624 -58.31 -6.06 4.20
N ILE A 625 -57.72 -6.01 5.41
CA ILE A 625 -57.74 -7.07 6.40
C ILE A 625 -58.59 -6.62 7.58
N THR A 626 -59.56 -7.42 7.97
CA THR A 626 -60.38 -7.20 9.15
C THR A 626 -60.01 -8.19 10.25
N LEU A 627 -59.61 -7.63 11.38
CA LEU A 627 -59.20 -8.39 12.59
C LEU A 627 -60.20 -8.13 13.71
N LEU A 628 -60.52 -9.10 14.51
CA LEU A 628 -61.26 -8.90 15.77
C LEU A 628 -60.32 -8.30 16.80
N SER A 629 -60.65 -7.18 17.40
CA SER A 629 -59.80 -6.48 18.38
C SER A 629 -59.46 -7.40 19.57
N GLY A 630 -58.16 -7.56 19.82
CA GLY A 630 -57.67 -8.47 20.85
C GLY A 630 -57.32 -9.89 20.36
N SER A 631 -57.53 -10.19 19.07
CA SER A 631 -57.12 -11.44 18.42
C SER A 631 -56.32 -11.10 17.16
N GLU A 632 -55.26 -11.85 16.89
CA GLU A 632 -54.50 -11.74 15.64
C GLU A 632 -55.10 -12.60 14.50
N THR A 633 -56.23 -13.22 14.74
CA THR A 633 -56.94 -14.04 13.75
C THR A 633 -57.59 -13.15 12.70
N ILE A 634 -57.31 -13.39 11.43
CA ILE A 634 -57.90 -12.67 10.30
C ILE A 634 -59.36 -13.13 10.21
N ASN A 635 -60.29 -12.19 10.38
CA ASN A 635 -61.72 -12.44 10.27
C ASN A 635 -62.16 -12.40 8.77
N ASN A 636 -61.62 -11.46 7.99
CA ASN A 636 -61.89 -11.31 6.57
C ASN A 636 -60.73 -10.61 5.86
N MET A 637 -60.48 -10.97 4.60
CA MET A 637 -59.51 -10.34 3.72
C MET A 637 -60.15 -10.08 2.34
N VAL A 638 -60.07 -8.86 1.87
CA VAL A 638 -60.66 -8.43 0.58
C VAL A 638 -59.61 -7.69 -0.23
N LEU A 639 -59.55 -8.01 -1.52
CA LEU A 639 -58.71 -7.28 -2.49
C LEU A 639 -59.67 -6.42 -3.35
N ILE A 640 -59.36 -5.12 -3.49
CA ILE A 640 -60.21 -4.16 -4.22
C ILE A 640 -59.36 -3.19 -4.99
N LYS A 641 -59.93 -2.61 -6.02
CA LYS A 641 -59.23 -1.61 -6.85
C LYS A 641 -59.53 -0.16 -6.43
N GLU A 642 -60.68 0.09 -5.87
CA GLU A 642 -61.12 1.43 -5.46
C GLU A 642 -60.70 1.75 -4.02
N PRO A 643 -60.47 3.03 -3.68
CA PRO A 643 -60.04 3.45 -2.35
C PRO A 643 -61.18 3.49 -1.32
N GLN A 644 -62.20 2.66 -1.48
CA GLN A 644 -63.31 2.53 -0.56
C GLN A 644 -63.89 1.11 -0.59
N VAL A 645 -64.46 0.65 0.54
CA VAL A 645 -65.13 -0.63 0.64
C VAL A 645 -66.23 -0.61 1.67
N ASN A 646 -67.33 -1.32 1.42
CA ASN A 646 -68.41 -1.55 2.34
C ASN A 646 -68.32 -2.98 2.87
N LEU A 647 -68.10 -3.14 4.16
CA LEU A 647 -68.01 -4.42 4.82
C LEU A 647 -69.24 -4.67 5.70
N LYS A 648 -69.88 -5.84 5.62
CA LYS A 648 -70.96 -6.27 6.48
C LYS A 648 -70.36 -7.10 7.61
N LEU A 649 -70.48 -6.59 8.82
CA LEU A 649 -69.83 -7.19 9.99
C LEU A 649 -70.86 -7.41 11.12
N ASP A 650 -70.61 -8.44 11.93
CA ASP A 650 -71.38 -8.69 13.13
C ASP A 650 -70.94 -7.71 14.26
N PRO A 651 -71.81 -7.47 15.24
CA PRO A 651 -71.45 -6.63 16.34
C PRO A 651 -70.15 -7.08 17.04
N GLY A 652 -69.22 -6.15 17.22
CA GLY A 652 -67.91 -6.46 17.81
C GLY A 652 -66.95 -5.27 17.64
N SER A 653 -65.80 -5.36 18.23
CA SER A 653 -64.71 -4.41 18.04
C SER A 653 -63.73 -4.94 16.99
N TYR A 654 -63.49 -4.17 15.94
CA TYR A 654 -62.69 -4.55 14.80
C TYR A 654 -61.52 -3.61 14.61
N THR A 655 -60.41 -4.19 14.17
CA THR A 655 -59.25 -3.44 13.64
C THR A 655 -59.18 -3.68 12.14
N PHE A 656 -59.17 -2.62 11.35
CA PHE A 656 -59.02 -2.67 9.88
C PHE A 656 -57.59 -2.29 9.54
N ARG A 657 -56.97 -3.10 8.70
CA ARG A 657 -55.67 -2.80 8.11
C ARG A 657 -55.87 -2.69 6.63
N VAL A 658 -55.37 -1.58 6.03
CA VAL A 658 -55.43 -1.36 4.58
C VAL A 658 -54.02 -1.11 4.09
N SER A 659 -53.57 -1.88 3.13
CA SER A 659 -52.30 -1.73 2.41
C SER A 659 -52.59 -1.61 0.91
N ALA A 660 -51.83 -0.79 0.21
CA ALA A 660 -51.78 -0.76 -1.27
C ALA A 660 -50.77 -1.82 -1.75
N PHE A 661 -50.90 -2.28 -3.00
CA PHE A 661 -49.93 -3.16 -3.61
C PHE A 661 -49.68 -2.82 -5.08
N THR A 662 -48.44 -3.01 -5.49
CA THR A 662 -47.91 -2.88 -6.83
C THR A 662 -47.35 -4.20 -7.33
N SER A 663 -46.74 -4.28 -8.48
CA SER A 663 -45.98 -5.46 -8.92
C SER A 663 -44.74 -5.68 -8.08
N GLY A 664 -44.22 -4.65 -7.41
CA GLY A 664 -43.09 -4.73 -6.44
C GLY A 664 -43.47 -5.29 -5.09
N GLY A 665 -44.78 -5.56 -4.83
CA GLY A 665 -45.27 -6.17 -3.62
C GLY A 665 -46.24 -5.32 -2.81
N GLU A 666 -46.61 -5.82 -1.63
CA GLU A 666 -47.54 -5.16 -0.69
C GLU A 666 -46.78 -4.14 0.17
N GLY A 667 -47.31 -2.93 0.25
CA GLY A 667 -46.77 -1.85 1.08
C GLY A 667 -47.21 -1.91 2.54
N ASP A 668 -46.76 -0.93 3.29
CA ASP A 668 -47.15 -0.79 4.72
C ASP A 668 -48.65 -0.53 4.88
N TYR A 669 -49.24 -1.07 5.91
CA TYR A 669 -50.65 -0.91 6.18
C TYR A 669 -50.93 0.33 7.04
N ALA A 670 -52.04 1.00 6.75
CA ALA A 670 -52.73 1.88 7.69
C ALA A 670 -53.71 1.07 8.52
N ALA A 671 -53.92 1.44 9.78
CA ALA A 671 -54.81 0.74 10.65
C ALA A 671 -55.77 1.74 11.34
N THR A 672 -57.03 1.36 11.42
CA THR A 672 -58.05 2.05 12.23
C THR A 672 -58.88 1.03 13.00
N THR A 673 -59.44 1.45 14.09
CA THR A 673 -60.29 0.58 14.96
C THR A 673 -61.67 1.14 15.06
N MET A 674 -62.66 0.27 15.00
CA MET A 674 -64.06 0.68 15.17
C MET A 674 -64.84 -0.39 15.96
N LYS A 675 -65.78 0.08 16.76
CA LYS A 675 -66.76 -0.76 17.43
C LYS A 675 -68.08 -0.77 16.65
N VAL A 676 -68.46 -1.93 16.17
CA VAL A 676 -69.78 -2.13 15.52
C VAL A 676 -70.76 -2.51 16.61
N GLU A 677 -71.76 -1.61 16.86
CA GLU A 677 -72.75 -1.81 17.90
C GLU A 677 -74.01 -2.43 17.33
N ASN A 678 -74.72 -3.22 18.13
CA ASN A 678 -76.02 -3.71 17.78
C ASN A 678 -77.01 -2.50 17.73
N SER A 679 -77.90 -2.44 16.76
CA SER A 679 -78.88 -1.38 16.64
C SER A 679 -79.79 -1.22 17.83
N ASN A 680 -79.84 -2.26 18.71
CA ASN A 680 -80.55 -2.25 20.01
C ASN A 680 -79.74 -1.51 21.09
N ASP A 681 -78.47 -1.42 21.06
CA ASP A 681 -77.63 -0.74 22.08
C ASP A 681 -77.74 0.79 21.99
N GLN A 682 -77.96 1.32 20.78
CA GLN A 682 -78.22 2.75 20.64
C GLN A 682 -79.55 3.20 21.22
N MET A 683 -80.54 2.29 21.15
CA MET A 683 -81.87 2.55 21.81
C MET A 683 -81.70 2.45 23.31
N ILE A 684 -80.89 1.52 23.78
CA ILE A 684 -80.59 1.33 25.23
C ILE A 684 -79.81 2.51 25.79
N THR A 685 -78.77 2.99 25.05
CA THR A 685 -78.01 4.16 25.49
C THR A 685 -78.84 5.46 25.42
N ALA A 686 -79.70 5.62 24.38
CA ALA A 686 -80.58 6.74 24.26
C ALA A 686 -81.66 6.74 25.41
N THR A 687 -82.17 5.55 25.77
CA THR A 687 -83.05 5.40 26.92
C THR A 687 -82.40 5.66 28.27
N ILE A 688 -81.16 5.23 28.45
CA ILE A 688 -80.32 5.49 29.64
C ILE A 688 -80.04 7.00 29.75
N VAL A 689 -79.60 7.63 28.71
CA VAL A 689 -79.36 9.09 28.69
C VAL A 689 -80.67 9.85 28.86
N GLY A 690 -81.80 9.43 28.25
CA GLY A 690 -83.11 10.03 28.49
C GLY A 690 -83.57 9.86 29.94
N CYS A 691 -83.44 8.68 30.56
CA CYS A 691 -83.78 8.44 31.93
C CYS A 691 -82.89 9.23 32.91
N SER A 692 -81.55 9.31 32.61
CA SER A 692 -80.62 10.10 33.45
C SER A 692 -80.93 11.61 33.37
N ALA A 693 -81.26 12.11 32.21
CA ALA A 693 -81.67 13.50 32.03
C ALA A 693 -82.95 13.79 32.72
N ALA A 694 -83.94 12.88 32.67
CA ALA A 694 -85.20 12.99 33.38
C ALA A 694 -85.06 12.98 34.95
N THR A 695 -84.14 12.10 35.44
CA THR A 695 -83.76 12.04 36.87
C THR A 695 -83.07 13.31 37.34
N LEU A 696 -82.16 13.90 36.50
CA LEU A 696 -81.50 15.17 36.75
C LEU A 696 -82.55 16.36 36.83
N VAL A 697 -83.51 16.41 35.87
CA VAL A 697 -84.55 17.40 35.87
C VAL A 697 -85.45 17.21 37.15
N PHE A 698 -85.70 15.95 37.51
CA PHE A 698 -86.49 15.68 38.73
C PHE A 698 -85.74 16.12 40.02
N ILE A 699 -84.43 15.90 40.09
CA ILE A 699 -83.59 16.38 41.20
C ILE A 699 -83.51 17.93 41.20
N ILE A 700 -83.39 18.54 40.05
CA ILE A 700 -83.42 20.03 39.95
C ILE A 700 -84.78 20.56 40.41
N ILE A 701 -85.90 19.98 39.98
CA ILE A 701 -87.25 20.36 40.45
C ILE A 701 -87.40 20.16 41.99
N THR A 702 -86.91 19.02 42.51
CA THR A 702 -86.97 18.81 43.97
C THR A 702 -86.07 19.77 44.72
N VAL A 703 -84.90 20.12 44.26
CA VAL A 703 -84.00 21.11 44.83
C VAL A 703 -84.66 22.53 44.74
N LEU A 704 -85.27 22.86 43.61
CA LEU A 704 -86.00 24.13 43.46
C LEU A 704 -87.24 24.23 44.36
N CYS A 705 -87.98 23.11 44.53
CA CYS A 705 -89.09 23.04 45.46
C CYS A 705 -88.57 23.12 46.86
N HIS A 706 -87.43 22.43 47.21
CA HIS A 706 -86.82 22.56 48.54
C HIS A 706 -86.29 23.97 48.85
N ARG A 707 -85.73 24.64 47.85
CA ARG A 707 -85.29 26.06 47.93
C ARG A 707 -86.48 27.02 48.03
N LYS A 708 -87.52 26.77 47.26
CA LYS A 708 -88.77 27.54 47.38
C LYS A 708 -89.50 27.32 48.66
N ARG A 709 -89.45 26.12 49.29
CA ARG A 709 -90.00 25.78 50.57
C ARG A 709 -89.41 26.62 51.70
N LYS A 710 -88.16 27.00 51.66
CA LYS A 710 -87.50 27.96 52.59
C LYS A 710 -88.01 29.38 52.32
N TRP A 711 -88.28 29.72 51.07
CA TRP A 711 -88.82 31.04 50.75
C TRP A 711 -90.32 31.12 51.07
N LEU A 712 -91.06 30.02 50.90
CA LEU A 712 -92.46 29.95 51.22
C LEU A 712 -92.72 30.00 52.77
N LYS A 713 -91.78 29.42 53.54
CA LYS A 713 -91.75 29.52 55.00
C LYS A 713 -91.49 30.95 55.49
N LYS A 714 -90.70 31.74 54.78
CA LYS A 714 -90.42 33.13 55.13
C LYS A 714 -91.62 34.05 54.82
N LEU A 715 -92.49 33.63 53.93
CA LEU A 715 -93.70 34.45 53.61
C LEU A 715 -94.87 34.25 54.57
N LEU A 716 -94.88 33.14 55.31
CA LEU A 716 -96.02 32.74 56.21
C LEU A 716 -95.87 33.00 57.71
N TYR A 717 -94.62 33.36 58.17
CA TYR A 717 -94.38 33.72 59.57
C TYR A 717 -93.45 34.96 59.66
N PRO A 718 -93.96 36.03 60.30
CA PRO A 718 -93.21 37.29 60.49
C PRO A 718 -92.19 37.12 61.66
N ASP A 719 -91.00 37.69 61.39
CA ASP A 719 -89.87 37.64 62.34
C ASP A 719 -90.00 38.60 63.50
N ILE A 720 -89.73 38.15 64.68
CA ILE A 720 -89.56 38.94 65.92
C ILE A 720 -88.13 39.56 65.96
N PRO A 721 -88.03 40.88 66.40
CA PRO A 721 -86.76 41.63 66.20
C PRO A 721 -85.60 41.28 67.17
N GLU A 722 -84.40 41.31 66.74
CA GLU A 722 -83.14 41.06 67.46
C GLU A 722 -82.63 42.36 68.11
N PRO A 723 -81.95 42.30 69.23
CA PRO A 723 -81.08 43.43 69.69
C PRO A 723 -79.62 43.30 69.16
N LYS A 724 -79.11 44.41 68.70
CA LYS A 724 -77.75 44.66 68.26
C LYS A 724 -76.81 44.76 69.44
N LEU A 725 -75.67 44.07 69.38
CA LEU A 725 -74.46 44.44 70.06
C LEU A 725 -73.27 44.39 69.20
N ALA A 726 -72.58 45.50 69.16
CA ALA A 726 -71.34 45.76 68.42
C ALA A 726 -70.09 45.25 69.14
N GLY A 727 -69.14 44.94 68.47
CA GLY A 727 -67.77 44.77 69.04
C GLY A 727 -66.82 44.03 68.21
N LYS A 728 -65.86 44.78 67.65
CA LYS A 728 -64.62 44.33 67.08
C LYS A 728 -63.85 43.48 68.03
N TRP A 729 -63.09 42.46 67.62
CA TRP A 729 -61.70 42.26 68.03
C TRP A 729 -60.90 41.43 67.06
N ILE A 730 -59.74 41.92 66.77
CA ILE A 730 -58.60 41.33 66.10
C ILE A 730 -57.93 40.38 67.05
N THR A 731 -57.46 39.27 66.62
CA THR A 731 -56.08 38.78 66.95
C THR A 731 -55.57 37.63 66.12
N LYS A 732 -54.35 37.80 65.73
CA LYS A 732 -53.39 36.78 65.23
C LYS A 732 -53.29 35.61 66.25
N GLY A 733 -53.09 34.48 65.74
CA GLY A 733 -52.60 33.33 66.51
C GLY A 733 -51.90 32.31 65.62
N ILE A 734 -50.58 32.39 65.64
CA ILE A 734 -49.66 31.32 65.21
C ILE A 734 -49.78 30.14 66.18
N TYR A 735 -49.87 28.96 65.67
CA TYR A 735 -49.41 27.80 66.42
C TYR A 735 -48.78 26.77 65.45
N CYS A 736 -47.47 26.57 65.71
CA CYS A 736 -46.71 25.39 65.29
C CYS A 736 -47.06 24.17 66.15
N THR A 737 -47.17 23.03 65.63
CA THR A 737 -46.68 21.78 66.22
C THR A 737 -46.40 20.73 65.12
N GLN A 738 -45.13 20.48 64.93
CA GLN A 738 -44.40 19.27 65.24
C GLN A 738 -44.65 18.02 64.33
N MET A 739 -43.58 17.82 63.53
CA MET A 739 -42.83 16.57 63.35
C MET A 739 -43.59 15.27 63.07
N THR A 740 -43.29 14.78 61.91
CA THR A 740 -42.66 13.43 61.71
C THR A 740 -41.95 13.37 60.33
N GLU A 741 -40.87 12.64 60.37
CA GLU A 741 -39.88 12.42 59.33
C GLU A 741 -40.45 11.83 58.04
N GLY A 742 -40.03 12.32 56.92
CA GLY A 742 -40.26 11.75 55.61
C GLY A 742 -39.35 12.39 54.57
N TYR A 743 -38.41 11.65 54.07
CA TYR A 743 -37.42 12.07 53.03
C TYR A 743 -38.08 12.75 51.84
N ILE A 744 -37.66 13.94 51.55
CA ILE A 744 -38.02 14.69 50.32
C ILE A 744 -36.93 14.52 49.32
N LYS A 745 -37.28 13.90 48.20
CA LYS A 745 -36.47 13.83 46.99
C LYS A 745 -36.62 15.11 46.23
N CYS A 746 -35.55 15.87 46.11
CA CYS A 746 -35.55 17.08 45.27
C CYS A 746 -35.41 16.71 43.79
N GLU A 747 -36.41 17.03 43.02
CA GLU A 747 -36.35 17.12 41.55
C GLU A 747 -35.90 18.51 41.13
N ILE A 748 -34.87 18.57 40.30
CA ILE A 748 -34.38 19.81 39.68
C ILE A 748 -35.21 20.06 38.43
N GLN A 749 -35.97 21.10 38.39
CA GLN A 749 -36.64 21.58 37.19
C GLN A 749 -35.71 22.52 36.43
N GLU A 750 -35.35 22.13 35.20
CA GLU A 750 -34.73 23.05 34.25
C GLU A 750 -35.73 24.08 33.77
N VAL A 751 -35.33 25.32 33.90
CA VAL A 751 -36.08 26.44 33.35
C VAL A 751 -35.52 26.77 31.94
N HIS A 752 -36.34 26.55 30.92
CA HIS A 752 -36.06 27.05 29.57
C HIS A 752 -36.15 28.57 29.54
N GLY A 753 -35.03 29.17 29.08
CA GLY A 753 -34.93 30.60 28.89
C GLY A 753 -35.63 31.07 27.62
N LEU A 754 -36.18 32.23 27.73
CA LEU A 754 -36.83 32.99 26.68
C LEU A 754 -35.82 33.62 25.69
N GLU A 755 -36.26 33.64 24.46
CA GLU A 755 -35.65 34.27 23.29
C GLU A 755 -35.59 35.80 23.31
N HIS A 756 -34.53 36.26 22.59
CA HIS A 756 -34.41 37.44 21.69
C HIS A 756 -34.27 38.85 22.29
N PRO A 757 -33.72 39.80 21.49
CA PRO A 757 -33.28 39.82 20.12
C PRO A 757 -31.91 40.46 19.84
N ALA A 758 -31.52 40.38 18.56
CA ALA A 758 -30.37 40.97 17.92
C ALA A 758 -30.29 42.49 17.95
N MET A 759 -29.08 43.03 18.00
CA MET A 759 -28.68 44.20 17.15
C MET A 759 -27.16 44.38 17.10
N SER A 760 -26.75 44.53 15.89
CA SER A 760 -25.57 45.08 15.23
C SER A 760 -24.62 45.97 15.98
N GLU A 761 -23.43 45.95 15.35
CA GLU A 761 -22.45 47.04 15.15
C GLU A 761 -21.15 46.95 15.97
N SER A 762 -20.17 46.57 15.26
CA SER A 762 -18.94 47.33 14.81
C SER A 762 -17.93 47.81 15.84
N LEU A 763 -16.70 47.51 15.43
CA LEU A 763 -15.48 48.31 15.52
C LEU A 763 -14.57 48.22 16.73
N HIS A 764 -13.37 47.89 16.31
CA HIS A 764 -12.04 48.28 16.77
C HIS A 764 -11.47 47.72 18.07
N GLY A 765 -10.37 47.09 17.82
CA GLY A 765 -9.11 47.69 18.34
C GLY A 765 -8.38 46.84 19.40
N LEU A 766 -7.26 46.34 19.02
CA LEU A 766 -5.99 46.37 19.73
C LEU A 766 -5.83 45.68 21.09
N ASP A 767 -4.79 44.92 21.07
CA ASP A 767 -3.75 44.71 22.06
C ASP A 767 -3.80 43.46 22.96
N LEU A 768 -2.82 42.66 22.62
CA LEU A 768 -1.78 42.07 23.49
C LEU A 768 -2.18 41.75 24.94
N ILE A 769 -2.16 40.49 25.29
CA ILE A 769 -1.36 40.04 26.43
C ILE A 769 -1.03 38.53 26.25
N SER A 770 0.25 38.30 26.26
CA SER A 770 0.99 37.06 26.45
C SER A 770 0.51 36.29 27.68
N SER A 771 0.29 34.98 27.52
CA SER A 771 0.53 34.05 28.63
C SER A 771 1.12 32.75 28.14
N ASN A 772 2.33 32.56 28.57
CA ASN A 772 3.14 31.37 28.50
C ASN A 772 2.41 30.08 28.84
N SER A 773 2.42 29.14 27.96
CA SER A 773 2.42 27.71 28.35
C SER A 773 3.60 27.03 27.72
N LYS A 774 4.49 26.55 28.57
CA LYS A 774 5.71 25.80 28.28
C LYS A 774 5.37 24.52 27.52
N VAL A 775 5.83 24.46 26.32
CA VAL A 775 5.99 23.18 25.59
C VAL A 775 7.35 22.60 26.02
N VAL A 776 7.31 21.43 26.63
CA VAL A 776 8.50 20.63 26.93
C VAL A 776 8.89 19.88 25.66
N PRO A 777 10.11 20.02 25.15
CA PRO A 777 10.54 19.24 24.00
C PRO A 777 10.93 17.83 24.45
N ALA A 778 10.45 16.83 23.76
CA ALA A 778 10.88 15.46 23.88
C ALA A 778 12.35 15.34 23.46
N GLN A 779 13.20 14.97 24.40
CA GLN A 779 14.61 14.65 24.15
C GLN A 779 14.71 13.27 23.52
N HIS A 780 15.20 13.21 22.30
CA HIS A 780 15.74 12.01 21.67
C HIS A 780 17.04 11.61 22.39
N PHE A 781 17.01 10.49 23.07
CA PHE A 781 18.23 9.83 23.55
C PHE A 781 18.82 8.99 22.39
N TYR A 782 19.80 9.55 21.71
CA TYR A 782 20.82 8.77 21.01
C TYR A 782 21.93 8.45 22.00
N LYS A 783 22.08 7.19 22.36
CA LYS A 783 23.20 6.71 23.11
C LYS A 783 24.23 6.15 22.13
N ASN A 784 25.29 6.89 21.93
CA ASN A 784 26.50 6.41 21.28
C ASN A 784 27.10 5.30 22.13
N PHE A 785 27.23 4.13 21.55
CA PHE A 785 28.11 3.09 22.05
C PHE A 785 29.50 3.31 21.47
N SER A 786 30.36 3.90 22.23
CA SER A 786 31.82 3.75 22.12
C SER A 786 32.32 3.09 23.39
N GLU A 787 33.24 2.17 23.17
CA GLU A 787 34.13 1.53 24.11
C GLU A 787 33.57 0.40 24.95
N SER A 788 34.10 -0.75 24.55
CA SER A 788 34.20 -1.98 25.26
C SER A 788 35.06 -1.82 26.53
N PRO A 789 34.66 -2.37 27.62
CA PRO A 789 35.62 -2.81 28.61
C PRO A 789 35.85 -4.31 28.53
N ALA A 790 37.09 -4.59 28.50
CA ALA A 790 37.85 -5.76 28.91
C ALA A 790 37.12 -6.97 29.52
N ASP A 791 37.55 -8.10 29.02
CA ASP A 791 37.74 -9.38 29.71
C ASP A 791 36.85 -9.69 30.92
N VAL A 792 35.71 -10.29 30.63
CA VAL A 792 35.10 -11.18 31.61
C VAL A 792 35.25 -12.61 31.12
N SER A 793 36.21 -13.28 31.73
CA SER A 793 36.48 -14.70 31.62
C SER A 793 35.25 -15.49 32.06
N TYR A 794 34.44 -15.98 31.12
CA TYR A 794 33.38 -16.92 31.43
C TYR A 794 33.93 -18.35 31.44
N CYS A 795 34.30 -18.81 32.62
CA CYS A 795 34.36 -20.24 32.88
C CYS A 795 32.97 -20.74 33.29
N PRO A 796 32.51 -21.88 32.79
CA PRO A 796 31.22 -22.43 33.23
C PRO A 796 31.36 -22.92 34.69
N VAL A 797 30.66 -22.26 35.57
CA VAL A 797 30.40 -22.78 36.92
C VAL A 797 29.19 -23.72 36.77
N GLU A 798 29.38 -24.95 37.23
CA GLU A 798 28.31 -25.93 37.30
C GLU A 798 27.14 -25.44 38.16
N LYS A 799 25.94 -25.60 37.56
CA LYS A 799 24.60 -25.74 38.13
C LYS A 799 24.34 -25.32 39.57
N LEU A 800 23.55 -24.27 39.69
CA LEU A 800 22.49 -24.23 40.69
C LEU A 800 21.19 -23.94 39.95
N THR A 801 20.34 -24.94 39.90
CA THR A 801 18.91 -24.87 39.48
C THR A 801 18.17 -24.03 40.47
N SER A 802 17.70 -22.87 40.03
CA SER A 802 16.50 -22.26 40.59
C SER A 802 15.66 -21.73 39.42
N VAL A 803 14.56 -22.38 39.24
CA VAL A 803 13.42 -21.97 38.40
C VAL A 803 12.90 -20.66 38.99
N ILE A 804 13.03 -19.58 38.24
CA ILE A 804 12.20 -18.40 38.45
C ILE A 804 11.30 -18.35 37.25
N GLU A 805 10.04 -18.71 37.45
CA GLU A 805 8.94 -18.49 36.56
C GLU A 805 8.75 -16.97 36.34
N ASN A 806 8.86 -16.54 35.17
CA ASN A 806 8.49 -15.20 34.76
C ASN A 806 6.97 -15.15 34.54
N PRO A 807 6.23 -14.26 35.20
CA PRO A 807 4.78 -14.20 35.03
C PRO A 807 4.42 -13.70 33.60
N SER A 808 3.64 -14.54 32.98
CA SER A 808 2.88 -14.38 31.76
C SER A 808 2.38 -12.95 31.49
N TYR A 809 2.73 -12.41 30.35
CA TYR A 809 1.90 -11.44 29.66
C TYR A 809 0.77 -12.21 28.97
N ASN A 810 -0.44 -12.10 29.52
CA ASN A 810 -1.67 -12.42 28.82
C ASN A 810 -1.90 -11.40 27.72
N MET A 811 -1.62 -11.78 26.51
CA MET A 811 -2.17 -11.13 25.31
C MET A 811 -3.52 -11.79 25.04
N THR A 812 -4.58 -11.11 25.37
CA THR A 812 -5.93 -11.41 24.88
C THR A 812 -5.91 -11.38 23.36
N ILE A 813 -6.23 -12.53 22.81
CA ILE A 813 -6.56 -12.74 21.41
C ILE A 813 -7.79 -11.88 21.09
N LEU A 814 -7.63 -10.87 20.27
CA LEU A 814 -8.70 -10.27 19.50
C LEU A 814 -8.68 -10.92 18.12
N ASP A 815 -9.87 -11.35 17.75
CA ASP A 815 -10.21 -12.17 16.61
C ASP A 815 -9.60 -11.74 15.29
N SER A 816 -9.22 -12.77 14.57
CA SER A 816 -8.96 -12.87 13.15
C SER A 816 -9.87 -12.01 12.29
N PHE A 817 -9.29 -11.06 11.57
CA PHE A 817 -9.78 -10.65 10.26
C PHE A 817 -8.61 -10.62 9.29
N ASP A 818 -8.70 -11.53 8.34
CA ASP A 818 -8.08 -11.60 7.02
C ASP A 818 -6.78 -10.81 6.73
N VAL A 819 -5.66 -11.44 7.00
CA VAL A 819 -4.36 -11.12 6.40
C VAL A 819 -4.02 -12.05 5.21
N ALA A 820 -4.98 -12.85 4.76
CA ALA A 820 -4.78 -13.78 3.63
C ALA A 820 -4.92 -13.15 2.23
N GLN A 821 -5.29 -11.88 2.10
CA GLN A 821 -5.46 -11.23 0.78
C GLN A 821 -4.33 -10.27 0.37
N ILE A 822 -3.29 -10.11 1.19
CA ILE A 822 -2.16 -9.22 0.84
C ILE A 822 -0.92 -10.01 0.36
N PHE A 823 -0.87 -11.32 0.56
CA PHE A 823 0.27 -12.14 0.12
C PHE A 823 0.13 -12.79 -1.26
N ASP A 824 -1.03 -12.69 -1.91
CA ASP A 824 -1.26 -13.30 -3.23
C ASP A 824 -0.99 -12.34 -4.42
N LEU A 825 -0.54 -11.12 -4.15
CA LEU A 825 -0.20 -10.13 -5.20
C LEU A 825 1.31 -9.96 -5.45
N THR A 826 2.15 -10.75 -4.80
CA THR A 826 3.61 -10.71 -5.00
C THR A 826 4.23 -11.98 -5.57
N LEU A 827 3.44 -12.97 -5.96
CA LEU A 827 3.92 -14.27 -6.49
C LEU A 827 3.58 -14.50 -7.97
N GLU A 828 2.99 -13.53 -8.68
CA GLU A 828 2.72 -13.64 -10.13
C GLU A 828 3.64 -12.80 -11.03
N MET A 829 4.85 -12.50 -10.60
CA MET A 829 5.86 -11.84 -11.45
C MET A 829 7.19 -12.58 -11.57
N GLN A 830 7.17 -13.90 -11.53
CA GLN A 830 8.31 -14.73 -11.97
C GLN A 830 7.77 -15.96 -12.67
N ASP A 831 7.43 -15.84 -13.93
CA ASP A 831 7.56 -16.88 -14.96
C ASP A 831 6.83 -16.43 -16.23
N ALA A 832 7.54 -15.69 -17.09
CA ALA A 832 7.18 -15.55 -18.48
C ALA A 832 8.45 -15.28 -19.33
N TYR A 833 9.30 -16.28 -19.41
CA TYR A 833 10.18 -16.45 -20.56
C TYR A 833 9.73 -17.69 -21.31
N LEU A 834 8.93 -17.48 -22.35
CA LEU A 834 8.73 -18.47 -23.41
C LEU A 834 9.13 -17.85 -24.75
N PRO A 835 9.79 -18.62 -25.62
CA PRO A 835 10.38 -18.11 -26.84
C PRO A 835 9.33 -17.82 -27.90
N ALA A 836 9.62 -16.80 -28.71
CA ALA A 836 8.80 -16.39 -29.84
C ALA A 836 8.58 -17.53 -30.87
N PRO A 837 7.35 -17.71 -31.36
CA PRO A 837 7.11 -18.54 -32.52
C PRO A 837 7.40 -17.79 -33.81
N ASN A 838 8.06 -18.46 -34.72
CA ASN A 838 8.33 -18.08 -36.09
C ASN A 838 7.06 -17.63 -36.84
N PHE A 839 7.08 -16.41 -37.36
CA PHE A 839 6.07 -15.97 -38.32
C PHE A 839 6.37 -16.54 -39.70
N VAL A 840 5.47 -17.37 -40.16
CA VAL A 840 5.32 -17.76 -41.57
C VAL A 840 4.64 -16.60 -42.29
N GLN A 841 5.30 -16.11 -43.34
CA GLN A 841 4.71 -15.17 -44.30
C GLN A 841 3.48 -15.79 -44.99
N ASN A 842 2.34 -15.15 -44.89
CA ASN A 842 1.26 -15.33 -45.86
C ASN A 842 0.90 -13.99 -46.48
N ASN A 843 1.18 -13.93 -47.79
CA ASN A 843 0.78 -12.86 -48.69
C ASN A 843 -0.74 -12.73 -48.76
N PHE A 844 -1.26 -11.53 -48.46
CA PHE A 844 -2.54 -11.09 -48.99
C PHE A 844 -2.38 -9.76 -49.72
N VAL A 845 -2.72 -9.82 -51.01
CA VAL A 845 -2.84 -8.73 -51.95
C VAL A 845 -4.04 -7.87 -51.56
N VAL A 846 -3.87 -6.57 -51.29
CA VAL A 846 -4.94 -5.61 -51.26
C VAL A 846 -4.75 -4.59 -52.37
N LYS A 847 -5.72 -4.48 -53.22
CA LYS A 847 -5.85 -3.58 -54.38
C LYS A 847 -5.84 -2.12 -53.94
N ASP A 848 -5.08 -1.35 -54.67
CA ASP A 848 -5.11 0.11 -54.74
C ASP A 848 -6.49 0.66 -55.06
N SER A 849 -6.93 1.71 -54.36
CA SER A 849 -7.55 2.88 -54.96
C SER A 849 -7.85 3.94 -53.87
N TYR A 850 -7.15 5.04 -53.90
CA TYR A 850 -7.58 6.41 -54.02
C TYR A 850 -6.42 7.39 -53.85
N LYS A 851 -6.02 8.05 -54.92
CA LYS A 851 -5.14 9.24 -54.90
C LYS A 851 -6.01 10.49 -54.67
N PRO A 852 -5.62 11.43 -53.80
CA PRO A 852 -6.11 12.80 -53.90
C PRO A 852 -5.26 13.60 -54.90
N GLN A 853 -5.88 14.35 -55.75
CA GLN A 853 -5.33 15.28 -56.71
C GLN A 853 -4.65 16.46 -55.97
N SER A 854 -3.43 16.75 -56.33
CA SER A 854 -2.72 17.98 -56.01
C SER A 854 -3.25 19.16 -56.86
N ALA A 855 -3.66 20.23 -56.18
CA ALA A 855 -3.87 21.53 -56.83
C ALA A 855 -2.59 22.37 -56.66
N SER A 856 -2.03 22.79 -57.80
CA SER A 856 -0.92 23.72 -57.89
C SER A 856 -1.32 25.16 -57.61
N PRO A 857 -0.48 26.02 -57.03
CA PRO A 857 -0.79 27.44 -56.88
C PRO A 857 -0.38 28.20 -58.12
N THR A 858 -1.27 29.02 -58.66
CA THR A 858 -0.99 30.09 -59.59
C THR A 858 -0.77 31.39 -58.83
N ASN A 859 0.26 32.11 -59.28
CA ASN A 859 0.72 33.43 -58.85
C ASN A 859 -0.38 34.53 -58.82
N ALA A 860 -0.38 35.34 -57.80
CA ALA A 860 -0.27 36.81 -57.87
C ALA A 860 0.11 37.35 -56.51
#